data_9d9812d267bb5a182d80ace03137b462
#
_entry.id   9d9812d267bb5a182d80ace03137b462
#
_cell.length_a   1.000
_cell.length_b   1.000
_cell.length_c   1.000
_cell.angle_alpha   90.00
_cell.angle_beta   90.00
_cell.angle_gamma   90.00
#
_symmetry.space_group_name_H-M   'P 1'
#
loop_
_entity.id
_entity.type
_entity.pdbx_description
1 polymer ?
#
loop_
_entity_poly.entity_id
_entity_poly.type
_entity_poly.pdbx_seq_one_letter_code
_entity_poly.pdbx_strand_id
1 'polypeptide(L)'
;MNQEELSNSRDSRRSFLINSALTAGAFAAKPLISIASSTASDHFKVPEAKAPWYNTVTRWGQINITEKDPPQYDISWWRKFWKQTDTKGVVINAGGIVAYYPTLIPLHRKAEYLGGRDLFGELSKAAKEDGLVVFARMDSNRAHEEFYKAHPDWFALDGNGKPYKAADLYISCVNSPYYQEHIPAILTEISQMYKPEGFTDNSWSGLGRDSICYCDNCKKSFRDKTGQNIPAKKDWDDKVYKQWIRWNYDRRLEIWDLNNKTTKAAGGVHCIWSGMNSGSISGQSRSFRDYKEIAKRADIIMLDDQARSNAGGFQHNSDIGKLVHGMLGWDKLIPESMAQYQAGSPTFRLTSKPQPEARMWMLEGIAGGIQPWWHMVAAYHEDRRMYRTAGQVMQWHKANESYLINRKPVANVGVVWSQENVDFYGRDNPAELVEMPYRGMTQALIRSRIPYLPVHADYIDRDSPQLSVLILPNLALMTNNQVAAVRRFVDKGGSLIATGDTSLFDEMGDPRSDYALADLFGTHLVTPRTSKRDAAVERMAGETYHTYMRLTPEVRAGLVGPHTAKEPVVAGQRHPILKGFEETDILPYGGLLEPLRTDSGAEVLMTFIPQFPTYPPEKSYMREPKTDIPGVIVKSTSKGGRVVFVPADIDRQFGRSNLPDHGNLLSNIVRWSVKGNFPLTVQGPGLVDCQLYQQSGRLILHIVNLTSAATWRQPLDELMPIGPLKVKVKMPASVSGRNVRTLVSKQNIAAANVANGYSQFEIKSILDHEVIVIV
;
A
#
# COMPACT_ATOMS: atom_id res chain seq x y z
N MET A 1 -20.68 12.77 -8.38
CA MET A 1 -19.32 13.32 -8.38
C MET A 1 -18.64 12.73 -7.16
N ASN A 2 -17.58 11.98 -7.37
CA ASN A 2 -16.91 11.22 -6.31
C ASN A 2 -16.21 12.17 -5.34
N GLN A 3 -16.31 11.86 -4.04
CA GLN A 3 -15.53 12.55 -3.00
C GLN A 3 -14.00 12.39 -3.17
N GLU A 4 -13.56 11.51 -4.08
CA GLU A 4 -12.15 11.29 -4.40
C GLU A 4 -11.51 12.41 -5.21
N GLU A 5 -12.28 13.29 -5.84
CA GLU A 5 -11.73 14.37 -6.67
C GLU A 5 -11.18 15.59 -5.90
N LEU A 6 -11.26 15.60 -4.57
CA LEU A 6 -10.93 16.77 -3.76
C LEU A 6 -9.68 16.64 -2.91
N SER A 7 -8.78 15.75 -3.22
CA SER A 7 -7.57 15.67 -2.41
C SER A 7 -6.34 15.46 -3.25
N ASN A 8 -5.38 16.35 -3.23
CA ASN A 8 -4.07 16.13 -3.82
C ASN A 8 -2.94 16.90 -3.18
N SER A 9 -2.03 16.23 -2.52
CA SER A 9 -0.58 16.30 -2.34
C SER A 9 -0.02 16.82 -1.05
N ARG A 10 1.08 16.65 -0.68
CA ARG A 10 2.51 16.34 -0.72
C ARG A 10 3.20 16.70 0.58
N ASP A 11 4.17 16.22 0.73
CA ASP A 11 5.40 15.88 1.33
C ASP A 11 6.31 17.04 1.69
N SER A 12 7.07 16.99 2.67
CA SER A 12 8.19 16.36 3.18
C SER A 12 9.02 17.16 4.23
N ARG A 13 10.12 16.67 4.51
CA ARG A 13 11.09 16.73 5.56
C ARG A 13 12.17 17.81 5.49
N ARG A 14 12.62 18.22 6.66
CA ARG A 14 14.04 18.22 7.05
C ARG A 14 14.20 18.25 8.57
N SER A 15 14.86 17.22 9.09
CA SER A 15 15.47 17.24 10.42
C SER A 15 16.52 18.34 10.52
N PHE A 16 16.31 19.30 11.40
CA PHE A 16 17.37 20.18 11.86
C PHE A 16 18.12 19.46 13.00
N LEU A 17 19.38 19.17 12.77
CA LEU A 17 20.34 18.78 13.80
C LEU A 17 20.55 20.00 14.72
N ILE A 18 20.14 19.89 15.95
CA ILE A 18 20.65 20.76 17.04
C ILE A 18 21.76 19.97 17.75
N ASN A 19 22.97 20.41 17.54
CA ASN A 19 24.11 20.05 18.37
C ASN A 19 23.90 20.53 19.80
N SER A 20 23.94 19.62 20.76
CA SER A 20 24.26 19.94 22.14
C SER A 20 25.29 18.94 22.63
N ALA A 21 26.52 19.38 22.69
CA ALA A 21 27.59 18.69 23.37
C ALA A 21 27.33 18.73 24.88
N LEU A 22 27.42 17.58 25.53
CA LEU A 22 27.67 17.53 26.99
C LEU A 22 28.62 16.39 27.32
N THR A 23 29.62 16.83 28.00
CA THR A 23 30.80 16.23 28.56
C THR A 23 30.67 14.87 29.24
N ALA A 24 31.71 14.07 29.04
CA ALA A 24 32.01 12.82 29.71
C ALA A 24 32.36 13.01 31.19
N GLY A 25 31.87 12.10 32.02
CA GLY A 25 32.33 11.88 33.38
C GLY A 25 32.46 10.37 33.62
N ALA A 26 33.71 9.90 33.64
CA ALA A 26 34.04 8.53 33.98
C ALA A 26 34.10 8.34 35.50
N PHE A 27 33.48 7.30 36.02
CA PHE A 27 33.84 6.73 37.32
C PHE A 27 33.92 5.21 37.23
N ALA A 28 35.09 4.70 37.62
CA ALA A 28 35.40 3.29 37.78
C ALA A 28 34.90 2.76 39.14
N ALA A 29 34.40 1.54 39.19
CA ALA A 29 34.22 0.81 40.44
C ALA A 29 34.64 -0.67 40.26
N LYS A 30 35.46 -1.14 41.18
CA LYS A 30 35.98 -2.50 41.33
C LYS A 30 34.96 -3.44 42.02
N PRO A 31 35.16 -4.77 41.99
CA PRO A 31 34.19 -5.76 42.42
C PRO A 31 34.28 -6.07 43.91
N LEU A 32 33.15 -6.50 44.50
CA LEU A 32 33.08 -7.11 45.83
C LEU A 32 32.22 -8.38 45.84
N ILE A 33 32.86 -9.40 46.20
CA ILE A 33 32.62 -10.70 46.83
C ILE A 33 31.16 -11.07 47.21
N SER A 34 30.79 -12.29 46.83
CA SER A 34 29.60 -13.02 47.21
C SER A 34 29.58 -13.40 48.70
N ILE A 35 28.42 -13.24 49.32
CA ILE A 35 28.03 -14.05 50.51
C ILE A 35 26.63 -14.63 50.25
N ALA A 36 26.54 -15.94 50.27
CA ALA A 36 25.28 -16.66 50.19
C ALA A 36 24.56 -16.59 51.55
N SER A 37 23.30 -16.21 51.55
CA SER A 37 22.34 -16.51 52.60
C SER A 37 21.00 -16.86 52.00
N SER A 38 20.59 -18.10 52.22
CA SER A 38 19.28 -18.62 51.88
C SER A 38 18.21 -18.04 52.80
N THR A 39 17.28 -17.26 52.21
CA THR A 39 15.96 -17.05 52.80
C THR A 39 14.94 -17.18 51.71
N ALA A 40 13.95 -18.05 51.95
CA ALA A 40 12.81 -18.24 51.09
C ALA A 40 12.07 -16.91 50.96
N SER A 41 12.06 -16.36 49.77
CA SER A 41 11.23 -15.20 49.41
C SER A 41 10.00 -15.71 48.66
N ASP A 42 8.83 -15.52 49.26
CA ASP A 42 7.56 -15.59 48.59
C ASP A 42 7.63 -14.72 47.30
N HIS A 43 7.61 -15.38 46.16
CA HIS A 43 7.45 -14.72 44.90
C HIS A 43 6.04 -14.11 44.82
N PHE A 44 5.90 -12.85 45.19
CA PHE A 44 4.83 -12.02 44.67
C PHE A 44 4.93 -12.06 43.16
N LYS A 45 4.10 -12.89 42.51
CA LYS A 45 3.84 -12.78 41.07
C LYS A 45 3.20 -11.40 40.85
N VAL A 46 4.00 -10.44 40.38
CA VAL A 46 3.47 -9.22 39.78
C VAL A 46 2.50 -9.69 38.68
N PRO A 47 1.23 -9.31 38.71
CA PRO A 47 0.30 -9.68 37.63
C PRO A 47 0.91 -9.24 36.31
N GLU A 48 1.08 -10.15 35.38
CA GLU A 48 1.49 -9.83 34.02
C GLU A 48 0.55 -8.74 33.50
N ALA A 49 1.07 -7.53 33.24
CA ALA A 49 0.26 -6.43 32.74
C ALA A 49 -0.41 -6.90 31.46
N LYS A 50 -1.74 -6.86 31.41
CA LYS A 50 -2.49 -7.24 30.19
C LYS A 50 -1.92 -6.44 29.02
N ALA A 51 -1.61 -7.16 27.92
CA ALA A 51 -1.14 -6.53 26.69
C ALA A 51 -2.13 -5.43 26.27
N PRO A 52 -1.66 -4.27 25.78
CA PRO A 52 -2.52 -3.20 25.30
C PRO A 52 -3.51 -3.72 24.26
N TRP A 53 -4.74 -3.18 24.26
CA TRP A 53 -5.82 -3.63 23.37
C TRP A 53 -5.43 -3.61 21.89
N TYR A 54 -4.63 -2.65 21.45
CA TYR A 54 -4.17 -2.52 20.05
C TYR A 54 -3.22 -3.64 19.59
N ASN A 55 -2.76 -4.48 20.51
CA ASN A 55 -2.00 -5.70 20.18
C ASN A 55 -2.88 -6.97 20.16
N THR A 56 -4.15 -6.87 20.54
CA THR A 56 -5.02 -8.05 20.75
C THR A 56 -6.34 -8.02 19.98
N VAL A 57 -6.79 -6.84 19.51
CA VAL A 57 -8.09 -6.70 18.85
C VAL A 57 -7.94 -6.92 17.34
N THR A 58 -8.36 -8.09 16.91
CA THR A 58 -8.15 -8.62 15.55
C THR A 58 -9.39 -8.63 14.65
N ARG A 59 -10.57 -8.31 15.18
CA ARG A 59 -11.84 -8.28 14.40
C ARG A 59 -12.65 -7.06 14.79
N TRP A 60 -13.03 -6.28 13.80
CA TRP A 60 -13.69 -5.00 14.00
C TRP A 60 -15.06 -4.94 13.32
N GLY A 61 -15.91 -4.04 13.79
CA GLY A 61 -17.19 -3.76 13.19
C GLY A 61 -17.54 -2.27 13.24
N GLN A 62 -18.22 -1.78 12.21
CA GLN A 62 -18.61 -0.38 12.10
C GLN A 62 -19.98 -0.22 11.44
N ILE A 63 -20.76 0.67 12.01
CA ILE A 63 -21.87 1.32 11.35
C ILE A 63 -21.58 2.81 11.24
N ASN A 64 -21.56 3.35 10.03
CA ASN A 64 -21.61 4.79 9.85
C ASN A 64 -23.04 5.26 10.12
N ILE A 65 -23.27 5.80 11.31
CA ILE A 65 -24.55 6.28 11.77
C ILE A 65 -24.94 7.52 10.97
N THR A 66 -26.15 7.54 10.40
CA THR A 66 -26.72 8.71 9.76
C THR A 66 -27.48 9.57 10.77
N GLU A 67 -27.79 10.83 10.44
CA GLU A 67 -28.56 11.70 11.33
C GLU A 67 -29.99 11.18 11.61
N LYS A 68 -30.54 10.32 10.72
CA LYS A 68 -31.87 9.69 10.88
C LYS A 68 -31.86 8.43 11.73
N ASP A 69 -30.72 7.86 12.04
CA ASP A 69 -30.60 6.59 12.77
C ASP A 69 -30.96 6.70 14.27
N PRO A 70 -30.69 7.81 14.99
CA PRO A 70 -30.88 7.85 16.43
C PRO A 70 -32.26 7.36 16.90
N PRO A 71 -33.39 7.75 16.32
CA PRO A 71 -34.72 7.30 16.79
C PRO A 71 -34.97 5.80 16.59
N GLN A 72 -34.31 5.15 15.63
CA GLN A 72 -34.58 3.77 15.19
C GLN A 72 -33.45 2.79 15.45
N TYR A 73 -32.40 3.21 16.14
CA TYR A 73 -31.23 2.36 16.38
C TYR A 73 -31.54 1.24 17.38
N ASP A 74 -31.66 -0.01 16.90
CA ASP A 74 -31.91 -1.19 17.75
C ASP A 74 -30.58 -1.75 18.27
N ILE A 75 -30.16 -1.31 19.44
CA ILE A 75 -28.92 -1.73 20.10
C ILE A 75 -28.94 -3.23 20.40
N SER A 76 -30.08 -3.79 20.76
CA SER A 76 -30.21 -5.23 21.09
C SER A 76 -29.93 -6.10 19.87
N TRP A 77 -30.39 -5.69 18.70
CA TRP A 77 -30.11 -6.41 17.46
C TRP A 77 -28.63 -6.32 17.08
N TRP A 78 -28.01 -5.13 17.17
CA TRP A 78 -26.61 -4.94 16.86
C TRP A 78 -25.67 -5.68 17.83
N ARG A 79 -26.00 -5.77 19.13
CA ARG A 79 -25.27 -6.62 20.10
C ARG A 79 -25.27 -8.09 19.67
N LYS A 80 -26.42 -8.62 19.16
CA LYS A 80 -26.47 -9.97 18.59
C LYS A 80 -25.58 -10.13 17.38
N PHE A 81 -25.56 -9.12 16.50
CA PHE A 81 -24.72 -9.15 15.31
C PHE A 81 -23.22 -9.08 15.64
N TRP A 82 -22.81 -8.27 16.62
CA TRP A 82 -21.42 -8.29 17.12
C TRP A 82 -21.00 -9.67 17.62
N LYS A 83 -21.86 -10.35 18.37
CA LYS A 83 -21.60 -11.72 18.83
C LYS A 83 -21.55 -12.72 17.66
N GLN A 84 -22.49 -12.61 16.71
CA GLN A 84 -22.53 -13.48 15.53
C GLN A 84 -21.27 -13.34 14.65
N THR A 85 -20.69 -12.16 14.57
CA THR A 85 -19.47 -11.88 13.79
C THR A 85 -18.20 -11.99 14.64
N ASP A 86 -18.27 -12.43 15.90
CA ASP A 86 -17.12 -12.51 16.80
C ASP A 86 -16.29 -11.22 16.85
N THR A 87 -16.95 -10.08 16.73
CA THR A 87 -16.34 -8.74 16.80
C THR A 87 -15.68 -8.53 18.16
N LYS A 88 -14.47 -7.99 18.18
CA LYS A 88 -13.71 -7.61 19.39
C LYS A 88 -13.61 -6.12 19.61
N GLY A 89 -13.74 -5.32 18.56
CA GLY A 89 -13.74 -3.87 18.63
C GLY A 89 -14.80 -3.27 17.73
N VAL A 90 -15.38 -2.16 18.15
CA VAL A 90 -16.41 -1.43 17.39
C VAL A 90 -16.01 0.02 17.20
N VAL A 91 -16.26 0.52 15.98
CA VAL A 91 -16.09 1.92 15.62
C VAL A 91 -17.46 2.56 15.57
N ILE A 92 -17.68 3.54 16.44
CA ILE A 92 -18.98 4.19 16.66
C ILE A 92 -18.85 5.68 16.40
N ASN A 93 -19.71 6.26 15.56
CA ASN A 93 -19.73 7.71 15.32
C ASN A 93 -19.98 8.47 16.63
N ALA A 94 -19.11 9.41 16.95
CA ALA A 94 -19.16 10.21 18.16
C ALA A 94 -19.34 11.70 17.87
N GLY A 95 -18.39 12.30 17.14
CA GLY A 95 -18.34 13.74 16.98
C GLY A 95 -17.68 14.20 15.66
N GLY A 96 -17.36 15.48 15.60
CA GLY A 96 -16.80 16.16 14.45
C GLY A 96 -17.85 17.04 13.75
N ILE A 97 -18.29 16.69 12.54
CA ILE A 97 -19.35 17.45 11.81
C ILE A 97 -20.63 17.50 12.61
N VAL A 98 -21.03 16.37 13.22
CA VAL A 98 -22.18 16.27 14.11
C VAL A 98 -21.87 15.41 15.33
N ALA A 99 -22.46 15.75 16.48
CA ALA A 99 -22.37 14.99 17.72
C ALA A 99 -23.56 14.02 17.86
N TYR A 100 -23.27 12.75 18.19
CA TYR A 100 -24.27 11.73 18.52
C TYR A 100 -24.44 11.54 20.03
N TYR A 101 -24.10 12.58 20.79
CA TYR A 101 -24.22 12.66 22.27
C TYR A 101 -24.57 14.10 22.69
N PRO A 102 -25.00 14.33 23.93
CA PRO A 102 -25.39 15.66 24.43
C PRO A 102 -24.15 16.53 24.72
N THR A 103 -23.40 16.92 23.67
CA THR A 103 -22.22 17.77 23.76
C THR A 103 -22.50 19.12 24.41
N LEU A 104 -21.53 19.63 25.18
CA LEU A 104 -21.53 20.98 25.78
C LEU A 104 -20.62 21.95 25.02
N ILE A 105 -19.88 21.46 24.02
CA ILE A 105 -18.96 22.29 23.20
C ILE A 105 -19.78 23.23 22.32
N PRO A 106 -19.57 24.54 22.39
CA PRO A 106 -20.25 25.51 21.54
C PRO A 106 -20.04 25.21 20.06
N LEU A 107 -21.12 25.38 19.27
CA LEU A 107 -21.11 25.13 17.81
C LEU A 107 -20.82 23.69 17.35
N HIS A 108 -20.59 22.76 18.28
CA HIS A 108 -20.57 21.34 17.94
C HIS A 108 -21.99 20.85 17.79
N ARG A 109 -22.48 20.85 16.55
CA ARG A 109 -23.89 20.59 16.23
C ARG A 109 -24.29 19.16 16.62
N LYS A 110 -25.38 19.03 17.38
CA LYS A 110 -26.01 17.72 17.64
C LYS A 110 -26.70 17.21 16.38
N ALA A 111 -26.68 15.89 16.16
CA ALA A 111 -27.37 15.27 15.03
C ALA A 111 -28.88 15.66 15.06
N GLU A 112 -29.44 15.99 13.90
CA GLU A 112 -30.76 16.59 13.75
C GLU A 112 -31.85 15.76 14.42
N TYR A 113 -31.80 14.44 14.33
CA TYR A 113 -32.81 13.54 14.89
C TYR A 113 -32.36 12.89 16.21
N LEU A 114 -31.33 13.42 16.86
CA LEU A 114 -30.85 12.88 18.15
C LEU A 114 -31.91 13.04 19.27
N GLY A 115 -32.69 14.11 19.25
CA GLY A 115 -33.59 14.44 20.30
C GLY A 115 -32.86 14.66 21.64
N GLY A 116 -33.33 14.02 22.70
CA GLY A 116 -32.66 13.98 24.00
C GLY A 116 -31.81 12.74 24.24
N ARG A 117 -31.56 11.93 23.20
CA ARG A 117 -30.85 10.65 23.31
C ARG A 117 -29.34 10.84 23.39
N ASP A 118 -28.68 10.06 24.20
CA ASP A 118 -27.21 9.90 24.20
C ASP A 118 -26.84 8.61 23.47
N LEU A 119 -26.94 8.63 22.13
CA LEU A 119 -26.73 7.42 21.31
C LEU A 119 -25.32 6.88 21.44
N PHE A 120 -24.28 7.74 21.41
CA PHE A 120 -22.91 7.30 21.57
C PHE A 120 -22.65 6.69 22.95
N GLY A 121 -23.19 7.30 24.02
CA GLY A 121 -23.10 6.78 25.39
C GLY A 121 -23.77 5.42 25.54
N GLU A 122 -24.99 5.27 25.01
CA GLU A 122 -25.77 4.02 25.05
C GLU A 122 -25.00 2.89 24.30
N LEU A 123 -24.49 3.17 23.11
CA LEU A 123 -23.73 2.20 22.31
C LEU A 123 -22.38 1.84 22.95
N SER A 124 -21.66 2.84 23.48
CA SER A 124 -20.38 2.61 24.18
C SER A 124 -20.59 1.74 25.42
N LYS A 125 -21.64 2.00 26.20
CA LYS A 125 -22.01 1.20 27.37
C LYS A 125 -22.31 -0.24 26.95
N ALA A 126 -23.17 -0.44 25.95
CA ALA A 126 -23.55 -1.76 25.45
C ALA A 126 -22.35 -2.56 24.92
N ALA A 127 -21.44 -1.90 24.17
CA ALA A 127 -20.23 -2.53 23.67
C ALA A 127 -19.29 -2.96 24.80
N LYS A 128 -19.09 -2.10 25.79
CA LYS A 128 -18.23 -2.42 26.97
C LYS A 128 -18.83 -3.53 27.83
N GLU A 129 -20.13 -3.57 28.01
CA GLU A 129 -20.82 -4.69 28.68
C GLU A 129 -20.58 -6.04 27.96
N ASP A 130 -20.48 -6.02 26.62
CA ASP A 130 -20.15 -7.20 25.81
C ASP A 130 -18.62 -7.46 25.70
N GLY A 131 -17.80 -6.69 26.41
CA GLY A 131 -16.32 -6.82 26.45
C GLY A 131 -15.61 -6.35 25.18
N LEU A 132 -16.24 -5.48 24.40
CA LEU A 132 -15.66 -4.93 23.17
C LEU A 132 -14.84 -3.66 23.45
N VAL A 133 -13.80 -3.46 22.67
CA VAL A 133 -13.07 -2.19 22.58
C VAL A 133 -13.91 -1.17 21.80
N VAL A 134 -14.02 0.04 22.31
CA VAL A 134 -14.79 1.12 21.69
C VAL A 134 -13.85 2.16 21.08
N PHE A 135 -13.99 2.38 19.78
CA PHE A 135 -13.34 3.45 19.05
C PHE A 135 -14.36 4.53 18.69
N ALA A 136 -14.14 5.75 19.19
CA ALA A 136 -14.95 6.90 18.86
C ALA A 136 -14.58 7.41 17.47
N ARG A 137 -15.51 7.35 16.51
CA ARG A 137 -15.27 7.84 15.16
C ARG A 137 -15.56 9.32 15.07
N MET A 138 -14.60 10.05 14.54
CA MET A 138 -14.69 11.47 14.22
C MET A 138 -14.79 11.69 12.71
N ASP A 139 -15.31 12.86 12.33
CA ASP A 139 -15.27 13.41 10.97
C ASP A 139 -15.03 14.91 11.10
N SER A 140 -13.76 15.34 11.08
CA SER A 140 -13.37 16.60 11.72
C SER A 140 -13.18 17.80 10.79
N ASN A 141 -13.04 17.61 9.45
CA ASN A 141 -12.56 18.71 8.60
C ASN A 141 -13.62 19.68 8.08
N ARG A 142 -14.86 19.56 8.51
CA ARG A 142 -15.98 20.33 7.97
C ARG A 142 -16.93 20.80 9.06
N ALA A 143 -17.59 21.92 8.81
CA ALA A 143 -18.63 22.43 9.70
C ALA A 143 -19.80 23.05 8.94
N HIS A 144 -20.93 23.20 9.64
CA HIS A 144 -22.13 23.81 9.12
C HIS A 144 -22.00 25.35 9.00
N GLU A 145 -22.97 25.97 8.33
CA GLU A 145 -22.93 27.41 8.03
C GLU A 145 -22.93 28.28 9.30
N GLU A 146 -23.64 27.87 10.35
CA GLU A 146 -23.66 28.60 11.64
C GLU A 146 -22.26 28.70 12.25
N PHE A 147 -21.45 27.67 12.15
CA PHE A 147 -20.06 27.70 12.63
C PHE A 147 -19.21 28.64 11.76
N TYR A 148 -19.37 28.55 10.44
CA TYR A 148 -18.66 29.47 9.53
C TYR A 148 -19.01 30.92 9.77
N LYS A 149 -20.29 31.24 10.04
CA LYS A 149 -20.72 32.62 10.35
C LYS A 149 -20.11 33.12 11.67
N ALA A 150 -19.93 32.26 12.65
CA ALA A 150 -19.36 32.64 13.95
C ALA A 150 -17.83 32.82 13.88
N HIS A 151 -17.13 31.98 13.07
CA HIS A 151 -15.67 31.94 12.95
C HIS A 151 -15.20 31.83 11.50
N PRO A 152 -15.45 32.83 10.61
CA PRO A 152 -15.08 32.76 9.21
C PRO A 152 -13.57 32.62 8.98
N ASP A 153 -12.75 33.12 9.89
CA ASP A 153 -11.30 33.04 9.93
C ASP A 153 -10.74 31.63 10.23
N TRP A 154 -11.59 30.68 10.65
CA TRP A 154 -11.18 29.30 10.91
C TRP A 154 -11.28 28.39 9.68
N PHE A 155 -11.80 28.92 8.58
CA PHE A 155 -12.07 28.13 7.38
C PHE A 155 -11.06 28.38 6.26
N ALA A 156 -10.93 27.40 5.39
CA ALA A 156 -10.02 27.46 4.27
C ALA A 156 -10.59 28.35 3.15
N LEU A 157 -9.77 29.24 2.62
CA LEU A 157 -10.13 30.19 1.57
C LEU A 157 -9.32 29.96 0.30
N ASP A 158 -9.96 30.11 -0.86
CA ASP A 158 -9.28 30.13 -2.16
C ASP A 158 -8.52 31.47 -2.40
N GLY A 159 -7.88 31.61 -3.55
CA GLY A 159 -7.12 32.81 -3.93
C GLY A 159 -7.98 34.09 -4.07
N ASN A 160 -9.28 33.97 -4.20
CA ASN A 160 -10.24 35.08 -4.27
C ASN A 160 -10.91 35.38 -2.91
N GLY A 161 -10.49 34.70 -1.84
CA GLY A 161 -11.07 34.85 -0.51
C GLY A 161 -12.41 34.11 -0.32
N LYS A 162 -12.82 33.24 -1.26
CA LYS A 162 -14.03 32.44 -1.16
C LYS A 162 -13.75 31.17 -0.35
N PRO A 163 -14.65 30.80 0.60
CA PRO A 163 -14.47 29.58 1.38
C PRO A 163 -14.61 28.32 0.54
N TYR A 164 -13.74 27.32 0.79
CA TYR A 164 -13.88 25.99 0.22
C TYR A 164 -15.07 25.27 0.86
N LYS A 165 -15.85 24.57 0.03
CA LYS A 165 -17.02 23.79 0.46
C LYS A 165 -16.97 22.37 -0.11
N ALA A 166 -17.59 21.44 0.63
CA ALA A 166 -17.96 20.13 0.16
C ALA A 166 -19.46 19.94 0.40
N ALA A 167 -20.25 19.96 -0.68
CA ALA A 167 -21.68 20.14 -0.65
C ALA A 167 -22.05 21.44 0.09
N ASP A 168 -22.85 21.36 1.14
CA ASP A 168 -23.29 22.48 1.98
C ASP A 168 -22.33 22.79 3.14
N LEU A 169 -21.34 21.94 3.39
CA LEU A 169 -20.41 22.10 4.50
C LEU A 169 -19.16 22.90 4.13
N TYR A 170 -18.71 23.76 5.02
CA TYR A 170 -17.49 24.54 4.89
C TYR A 170 -16.28 23.74 5.35
N ILE A 171 -15.17 23.80 4.61
CA ILE A 171 -13.94 23.09 4.94
C ILE A 171 -13.08 23.94 5.87
N SER A 172 -12.77 23.40 7.05
CA SER A 172 -11.95 24.07 8.05
C SER A 172 -10.47 24.11 7.65
N CYS A 173 -9.76 25.16 8.09
CA CYS A 173 -8.35 25.30 7.84
C CYS A 173 -7.51 24.51 8.87
N VAL A 174 -6.61 23.68 8.43
CA VAL A 174 -5.74 22.86 9.30
C VAL A 174 -4.78 23.69 10.18
N ASN A 175 -4.58 24.98 9.86
CA ASN A 175 -3.73 25.91 10.62
C ASN A 175 -4.53 26.86 11.53
N SER A 176 -5.86 26.70 11.59
CA SER A 176 -6.73 27.54 12.41
C SER A 176 -6.96 26.97 13.81
N PRO A 177 -7.56 27.75 14.74
CA PRO A 177 -7.99 27.28 16.04
C PRO A 177 -8.99 26.12 15.99
N TYR A 178 -9.67 25.90 14.85
CA TYR A 178 -10.54 24.73 14.66
C TYR A 178 -9.79 23.40 14.95
N TYR A 179 -8.58 23.25 14.42
CA TYR A 179 -7.75 22.05 14.65
C TYR A 179 -6.90 22.14 15.91
N GLN A 180 -6.61 23.35 16.40
CA GLN A 180 -5.73 23.53 17.56
C GLN A 180 -6.48 23.54 18.89
N GLU A 181 -7.77 23.92 18.87
CA GLU A 181 -8.59 24.14 20.08
C GLU A 181 -9.89 23.35 20.04
N HIS A 182 -10.72 23.52 18.97
CA HIS A 182 -12.05 22.96 18.91
C HIS A 182 -12.05 21.42 18.84
N ILE A 183 -11.27 20.83 17.92
CA ILE A 183 -11.16 19.36 17.83
C ILE A 183 -10.54 18.76 19.10
N PRO A 184 -9.44 19.27 19.67
CA PRO A 184 -8.95 18.84 20.98
C PRO A 184 -9.99 18.94 22.11
N ALA A 185 -10.82 19.97 22.13
CA ALA A 185 -11.89 20.12 23.13
C ALA A 185 -12.93 18.98 22.99
N ILE A 186 -13.38 18.65 21.76
CA ILE A 186 -14.29 17.53 21.50
C ILE A 186 -13.65 16.20 21.93
N LEU A 187 -12.39 15.94 21.56
CA LEU A 187 -11.68 14.73 21.96
C LEU A 187 -11.59 14.61 23.48
N THR A 188 -11.35 15.70 24.17
CA THR A 188 -11.30 15.77 25.66
C THR A 188 -12.68 15.47 26.25
N GLU A 189 -13.74 16.12 25.77
CA GLU A 189 -15.11 15.91 26.25
C GLU A 189 -15.53 14.45 26.13
N ILE A 190 -15.37 13.85 24.94
CA ILE A 190 -15.70 12.45 24.69
C ILE A 190 -14.86 11.50 25.57
N SER A 191 -13.56 11.78 25.72
CA SER A 191 -12.68 10.98 26.57
C SER A 191 -13.09 10.99 28.02
N GLN A 192 -13.49 12.14 28.55
CA GLN A 192 -13.91 12.30 29.95
C GLN A 192 -15.27 11.69 30.24
N MET A 193 -16.24 11.88 29.31
CA MET A 193 -17.63 11.39 29.49
C MET A 193 -17.74 9.87 29.30
N TYR A 194 -17.07 9.31 28.29
CA TYR A 194 -17.32 7.92 27.83
C TYR A 194 -16.11 7.00 27.92
N LYS A 195 -14.90 7.55 28.05
CA LYS A 195 -13.63 6.78 28.18
C LYS A 195 -13.49 5.72 27.08
N PRO A 196 -13.60 6.08 25.79
CA PRO A 196 -13.32 5.13 24.72
C PRO A 196 -11.85 4.70 24.78
N GLU A 197 -11.55 3.53 24.24
CA GLU A 197 -10.18 3.03 24.15
C GLU A 197 -9.35 3.78 23.08
N GLY A 198 -10.03 4.50 22.17
CA GLY A 198 -9.35 5.35 21.21
C GLY A 198 -10.30 6.06 20.25
N PHE A 199 -9.69 6.78 19.32
CA PHE A 199 -10.39 7.58 18.32
C PHE A 199 -9.87 7.26 16.92
N THR A 200 -10.78 7.26 15.93
CA THR A 200 -10.42 7.32 14.53
C THR A 200 -11.09 8.52 13.87
N ASP A 201 -10.38 9.15 12.93
CA ASP A 201 -10.87 10.34 12.24
C ASP A 201 -10.74 10.18 10.73
N ASN A 202 -11.86 10.26 10.04
CA ASN A 202 -11.92 9.98 8.61
C ASN A 202 -11.35 11.12 7.75
N SER A 203 -11.65 12.36 8.11
CA SER A 203 -11.35 13.52 7.27
C SER A 203 -10.30 14.48 7.85
N TRP A 204 -9.52 14.03 8.79
CA TRP A 204 -8.58 14.82 9.60
C TRP A 204 -7.53 15.64 8.82
N SER A 205 -7.23 15.30 7.59
CA SER A 205 -6.16 15.95 6.83
C SER A 205 -6.56 17.27 6.13
N GLY A 206 -7.84 17.64 6.17
CA GLY A 206 -8.33 18.89 5.57
C GLY A 206 -8.23 18.92 4.04
N LEU A 207 -7.93 20.09 3.48
CA LEU A 207 -7.71 20.25 2.05
C LEU A 207 -6.54 19.42 1.55
N GLY A 208 -6.72 18.84 0.39
CA GLY A 208 -5.66 18.15 -0.32
C GLY A 208 -4.88 19.09 -1.26
N ARG A 209 -4.04 18.48 -2.04
CA ARG A 209 -2.95 19.06 -2.85
C ARG A 209 -3.35 19.99 -3.99
N ASP A 210 -4.52 19.79 -4.52
CA ASP A 210 -4.96 20.63 -5.63
C ASP A 210 -5.57 21.95 -5.16
N SER A 211 -5.63 22.16 -3.83
CA SER A 211 -6.30 23.29 -3.21
C SER A 211 -5.38 24.02 -2.22
N ILE A 212 -4.82 25.14 -2.65
CA ILE A 212 -4.01 25.99 -1.76
C ILE A 212 -4.94 26.85 -0.91
N CYS A 213 -4.77 26.81 0.42
CA CYS A 213 -5.50 27.66 1.34
C CYS A 213 -4.80 29.00 1.52
N TYR A 214 -5.49 30.09 1.19
CA TYR A 214 -4.99 31.47 1.28
C TYR A 214 -5.53 32.25 2.50
N CYS A 215 -6.07 31.57 3.50
CA CYS A 215 -6.49 32.23 4.75
C CYS A 215 -5.28 32.79 5.51
N ASP A 216 -5.50 33.76 6.40
CA ASP A 216 -4.40 34.43 7.10
C ASP A 216 -3.64 33.50 8.05
N ASN A 217 -4.29 32.49 8.63
CA ASN A 217 -3.62 31.47 9.41
C ASN A 217 -2.58 30.71 8.59
N CYS A 218 -2.91 30.32 7.35
CA CYS A 218 -1.96 29.63 6.47
C CYS A 218 -0.84 30.56 6.01
N LYS A 219 -1.16 31.81 5.61
CA LYS A 219 -0.18 32.80 5.20
C LYS A 219 0.84 33.09 6.32
N LYS A 220 0.33 33.26 7.56
CA LYS A 220 1.17 33.50 8.75
C LYS A 220 2.04 32.27 9.05
N SER A 221 1.45 31.11 9.21
CA SER A 221 2.15 29.88 9.59
C SER A 221 3.21 29.46 8.57
N PHE A 222 2.93 29.58 7.27
CA PHE A 222 3.90 29.27 6.23
C PHE A 222 5.08 30.25 6.23
N ARG A 223 4.80 31.57 6.38
CA ARG A 223 5.83 32.60 6.45
C ARG A 223 6.71 32.44 7.70
N ASP A 224 6.11 32.19 8.85
CA ASP A 224 6.83 32.00 10.11
C ASP A 224 7.80 30.80 10.03
N LYS A 225 7.40 29.74 9.31
CA LYS A 225 8.20 28.50 9.20
C LYS A 225 9.24 28.54 8.08
N THR A 226 8.98 29.25 6.98
CA THR A 226 9.80 29.19 5.75
C THR A 226 10.46 30.51 5.36
N GLY A 227 10.02 31.62 5.93
CA GLY A 227 10.39 32.98 5.49
C GLY A 227 9.76 33.40 4.16
N GLN A 228 8.94 32.56 3.54
CA GLN A 228 8.36 32.77 2.19
C GLN A 228 6.85 33.06 2.28
N ASN A 229 6.34 33.73 1.24
CA ASN A 229 4.89 33.83 1.04
C ASN A 229 4.35 32.51 0.47
N ILE A 230 3.07 32.20 0.75
CA ILE A 230 2.37 31.07 0.13
C ILE A 230 2.46 31.17 -1.40
N PRO A 231 2.73 30.07 -2.13
CA PRO A 231 2.79 30.08 -3.59
C PRO A 231 1.47 30.57 -4.20
N ALA A 232 1.56 31.43 -5.21
CA ALA A 232 0.38 32.04 -5.85
C ALA A 232 -0.45 31.02 -6.64
N LYS A 233 0.17 29.93 -7.09
CA LYS A 233 -0.46 28.85 -7.86
C LYS A 233 0.28 27.54 -7.67
N LYS A 234 -0.32 26.46 -8.11
CA LYS A 234 0.32 25.16 -8.28
C LYS A 234 1.37 25.26 -9.40
N ASP A 235 2.62 25.06 -9.06
CA ASP A 235 3.74 25.11 -10.02
C ASP A 235 4.87 24.20 -9.55
N TRP A 236 5.06 23.09 -10.26
CA TRP A 236 6.04 22.05 -9.91
C TRP A 236 7.49 22.45 -10.08
N ASP A 237 7.77 23.49 -10.84
CA ASP A 237 9.11 24.01 -11.06
C ASP A 237 9.42 25.15 -10.08
N ASP A 238 8.40 25.64 -9.32
CA ASP A 238 8.57 26.61 -8.26
C ASP A 238 9.06 25.96 -6.96
N LYS A 239 10.23 26.41 -6.48
CA LYS A 239 10.81 25.95 -5.20
C LYS A 239 9.91 26.26 -3.99
N VAL A 240 9.17 27.39 -4.05
CA VAL A 240 8.25 27.78 -2.96
C VAL A 240 7.06 26.83 -2.90
N TYR A 241 6.53 26.42 -4.07
CA TYR A 241 5.48 25.40 -4.12
C TYR A 241 5.97 24.05 -3.58
N LYS A 242 7.18 23.62 -3.94
CA LYS A 242 7.78 22.40 -3.39
C LYS A 242 7.97 22.48 -1.85
N GLN A 243 8.31 23.68 -1.32
CA GLN A 243 8.37 23.91 0.14
C GLN A 243 6.99 23.89 0.80
N TRP A 244 5.98 24.51 0.16
CA TRP A 244 4.59 24.51 0.65
C TRP A 244 4.07 23.10 0.81
N ILE A 245 4.40 22.24 -0.11
CA ILE A 245 4.10 20.83 -0.07
C ILE A 245 4.72 20.18 1.17
N ARG A 246 6.00 20.43 1.43
CA ARG A 246 6.74 19.91 2.58
C ARG A 246 6.15 20.39 3.91
N TRP A 247 5.80 21.65 3.95
CA TRP A 247 5.15 22.24 5.12
C TRP A 247 3.78 21.63 5.42
N ASN A 248 3.01 21.30 4.41
CA ASN A 248 1.70 20.68 4.61
C ASN A 248 1.78 19.29 5.25
N TYR A 249 2.78 18.49 4.92
CA TYR A 249 3.00 17.20 5.59
C TYR A 249 3.42 17.36 7.05
N ASP A 250 4.35 18.25 7.33
CA ASP A 250 4.75 18.57 8.70
C ASP A 250 3.52 18.94 9.55
N ARG A 251 2.61 19.75 8.96
CA ARG A 251 1.38 20.16 9.65
C ARG A 251 0.45 18.98 9.96
N ARG A 252 0.34 17.98 9.08
CA ARG A 252 -0.47 16.78 9.37
C ARG A 252 0.15 15.91 10.46
N LEU A 253 1.44 15.86 10.53
CA LEU A 253 2.13 15.19 11.64
C LEU A 253 1.96 15.95 12.97
N GLU A 254 1.99 17.28 12.96
CA GLU A 254 1.69 18.09 14.14
C GLU A 254 0.26 17.85 14.66
N ILE A 255 -0.73 17.72 13.75
CA ILE A 255 -2.12 17.37 14.11
C ILE A 255 -2.18 15.96 14.72
N TRP A 256 -1.49 15.00 14.12
CA TRP A 256 -1.40 13.63 14.63
C TRP A 256 -0.86 13.61 16.06
N ASP A 257 0.24 14.30 16.30
CA ASP A 257 0.91 14.38 17.61
C ASP A 257 0.01 15.12 18.64
N LEU A 258 -0.63 16.23 18.25
CA LEU A 258 -1.55 17.00 19.11
C LEU A 258 -2.74 16.14 19.55
N ASN A 259 -3.42 15.47 18.61
CA ASN A 259 -4.59 14.67 18.92
C ASN A 259 -4.25 13.47 19.80
N ASN A 260 -3.12 12.78 19.55
CA ASN A 260 -2.65 11.71 20.43
C ASN A 260 -2.28 12.21 21.83
N LYS A 261 -1.62 13.36 21.94
CA LYS A 261 -1.33 13.99 23.23
C LYS A 261 -2.63 14.29 23.99
N THR A 262 -3.63 14.84 23.30
CA THR A 262 -4.92 15.21 23.89
C THR A 262 -5.68 13.99 24.40
N THR A 263 -5.83 12.96 23.56
CA THR A 263 -6.59 11.76 23.94
C THR A 263 -5.90 10.96 25.04
N LYS A 264 -4.58 10.83 24.99
CA LYS A 264 -3.80 10.18 26.06
C LYS A 264 -3.85 10.94 27.40
N ALA A 265 -3.88 12.28 27.36
CA ALA A 265 -4.01 13.10 28.56
C ALA A 265 -5.41 12.99 29.20
N ALA A 266 -6.47 12.93 28.38
CA ALA A 266 -7.86 12.90 28.86
C ALA A 266 -8.38 11.49 29.16
N GLY A 267 -7.97 10.48 28.36
CA GLY A 267 -8.46 9.10 28.40
C GLY A 267 -7.47 8.04 28.93
N GLY A 268 -6.21 8.45 29.22
CA GLY A 268 -5.14 7.56 29.69
C GLY A 268 -4.20 7.09 28.57
N VAL A 269 -3.05 6.52 28.97
CA VAL A 269 -1.91 6.20 28.07
C VAL A 269 -2.27 5.32 26.86
N HIS A 270 -3.29 4.51 26.98
CA HIS A 270 -3.77 3.60 25.91
C HIS A 270 -4.96 4.16 25.12
N CYS A 271 -5.43 5.38 25.42
CA CYS A 271 -6.43 6.07 24.62
C CYS A 271 -5.74 6.79 23.47
N ILE A 272 -5.61 6.09 22.35
CA ILE A 272 -4.88 6.61 21.18
C ILE A 272 -5.83 7.29 20.19
N TRP A 273 -5.27 8.19 19.39
CA TRP A 273 -5.93 8.74 18.23
C TRP A 273 -5.24 8.23 16.95
N SER A 274 -6.01 7.67 16.03
CA SER A 274 -5.53 7.18 14.75
C SER A 274 -6.37 7.79 13.62
N GLY A 275 -5.81 8.75 12.90
CA GLY A 275 -6.43 9.22 11.66
C GLY A 275 -6.53 8.08 10.66
N MET A 276 -7.65 7.96 9.96
CA MET A 276 -7.85 6.98 8.88
C MET A 276 -6.86 7.22 7.76
N ASN A 277 -6.29 6.14 7.22
CA ASN A 277 -5.32 6.17 6.15
C ASN A 277 -5.88 5.52 4.88
N SER A 278 -5.50 6.03 3.71
CA SER A 278 -5.90 5.46 2.42
C SER A 278 -5.15 4.15 2.14
N GLY A 279 -5.74 3.26 1.34
CA GLY A 279 -5.08 2.06 0.86
C GLY A 279 -4.03 2.29 -0.23
N SER A 280 -3.98 3.45 -0.91
CA SER A 280 -3.01 3.70 -1.99
C SER A 280 -1.93 4.72 -1.60
N ILE A 281 -0.74 4.57 -2.18
CA ILE A 281 0.38 5.50 -1.96
C ILE A 281 0.02 6.90 -2.46
N SER A 282 -0.58 7.01 -3.64
CA SER A 282 -1.04 8.29 -4.19
C SER A 282 -2.20 8.89 -3.39
N GLY A 283 -3.10 8.05 -2.85
CA GLY A 283 -4.15 8.49 -1.95
C GLY A 283 -3.62 9.11 -0.66
N GLN A 284 -2.56 8.54 -0.09
CA GLN A 284 -1.86 9.11 1.07
C GLN A 284 -1.18 10.44 0.71
N SER A 285 -0.46 10.48 -0.41
CA SER A 285 0.15 11.71 -0.92
C SER A 285 -0.88 12.78 -1.20
N ARG A 286 -2.03 12.42 -1.72
CA ARG A 286 -3.17 13.31 -1.94
C ARG A 286 -3.65 14.04 -0.69
N SER A 287 -3.51 13.43 0.44
CA SER A 287 -4.04 13.92 1.72
C SER A 287 -2.94 14.38 2.67
N PHE A 288 -1.70 14.53 2.21
CA PHE A 288 -0.54 14.87 3.03
C PHE A 288 -0.32 13.91 4.22
N ARG A 289 -0.55 12.62 4.02
CA ARG A 289 -0.38 11.57 5.04
C ARG A 289 0.90 10.80 4.74
N ASP A 290 2.00 11.09 5.43
CA ASP A 290 3.26 10.37 5.27
C ASP A 290 3.21 9.02 6.01
N TYR A 291 3.09 7.93 5.26
CA TYR A 291 3.03 6.59 5.84
C TYR A 291 4.20 6.26 6.74
N LYS A 292 5.41 6.61 6.32
CA LYS A 292 6.62 6.31 7.08
C LYS A 292 6.66 7.07 8.40
N GLU A 293 6.34 8.36 8.38
CA GLU A 293 6.35 9.19 9.58
C GLU A 293 5.17 8.87 10.51
N ILE A 294 4.00 8.52 9.95
CA ILE A 294 2.85 8.01 10.72
C ILE A 294 3.22 6.67 11.38
N ALA A 295 3.83 5.73 10.65
CA ALA A 295 4.21 4.43 11.18
C ALA A 295 5.20 4.52 12.36
N LYS A 296 6.05 5.55 12.41
CA LYS A 296 6.95 5.80 13.56
C LYS A 296 6.21 6.24 14.82
N ARG A 297 5.00 6.80 14.68
CA ARG A 297 4.18 7.38 15.75
C ARG A 297 3.05 6.47 16.19
N ALA A 298 2.61 5.56 15.31
CA ALA A 298 1.42 4.77 15.49
C ALA A 298 1.68 3.47 16.26
N ASP A 299 0.81 3.16 17.21
CA ASP A 299 0.74 1.84 17.84
C ASP A 299 -0.09 0.87 16.97
N ILE A 300 -1.02 1.39 16.16
CA ILE A 300 -1.89 0.70 15.20
C ILE A 300 -2.19 1.67 14.05
N ILE A 301 -2.27 1.17 12.82
CA ILE A 301 -2.72 1.94 11.65
C ILE A 301 -4.07 1.40 11.21
N MET A 302 -5.08 2.28 11.16
CA MET A 302 -6.41 1.96 10.66
C MET A 302 -6.55 2.41 9.20
N LEU A 303 -6.91 1.46 8.33
CA LEU A 303 -7.06 1.68 6.90
C LEU A 303 -8.53 1.87 6.51
N ASP A 304 -8.75 2.70 5.49
CA ASP A 304 -10.04 2.91 4.85
C ASP A 304 -9.92 2.65 3.34
N ASP A 305 -9.82 1.37 2.97
CA ASP A 305 -9.82 0.90 1.59
C ASP A 305 -10.95 -0.12 1.41
N GLN A 306 -12.14 0.38 1.11
CA GLN A 306 -13.40 -0.34 1.30
C GLN A 306 -13.73 -1.33 0.20
N ALA A 307 -13.08 -1.25 -0.97
CA ALA A 307 -13.39 -2.08 -2.13
C ALA A 307 -12.28 -1.99 -3.17
N ARG A 308 -12.13 -3.05 -3.96
CA ARG A 308 -11.22 -3.02 -5.10
C ARG A 308 -11.67 -2.02 -6.17
N SER A 309 -10.70 -1.54 -6.95
CA SER A 309 -10.94 -0.95 -8.26
C SER A 309 -10.73 -1.99 -9.36
N ASN A 310 -11.31 -1.76 -10.56
CA ASN A 310 -11.06 -2.62 -11.72
C ASN A 310 -9.58 -2.67 -12.11
N ALA A 311 -8.85 -1.57 -11.91
CA ALA A 311 -7.42 -1.50 -12.19
C ALA A 311 -6.55 -2.14 -11.09
N GLY A 312 -6.96 -2.04 -9.81
CA GLY A 312 -6.22 -2.58 -8.68
C GLY A 312 -6.38 -4.09 -8.51
N GLY A 313 -7.59 -4.61 -8.71
CA GLY A 313 -7.92 -6.01 -8.42
C GLY A 313 -7.98 -6.30 -6.92
N PHE A 314 -8.26 -7.56 -6.54
CA PHE A 314 -8.30 -7.98 -5.14
C PHE A 314 -6.93 -7.99 -4.48
N GLN A 315 -5.88 -8.37 -5.21
CA GLN A 315 -4.49 -8.42 -4.74
C GLN A 315 -3.96 -7.07 -4.25
N HIS A 316 -4.60 -5.97 -4.63
CA HIS A 316 -4.25 -4.64 -4.11
C HIS A 316 -4.36 -4.59 -2.58
N ASN A 317 -5.37 -5.25 -2.01
CA ASN A 317 -5.56 -5.29 -0.55
C ASN A 317 -4.42 -6.00 0.17
N SER A 318 -3.98 -7.14 -0.34
CA SER A 318 -2.84 -7.85 0.25
C SER A 318 -1.53 -7.07 0.09
N ASP A 319 -1.34 -6.38 -1.02
CA ASP A 319 -0.14 -5.58 -1.28
C ASP A 319 -0.06 -4.40 -0.31
N ILE A 320 -1.17 -3.67 -0.09
CA ILE A 320 -1.23 -2.60 0.90
C ILE A 320 -0.98 -3.11 2.32
N GLY A 321 -1.53 -4.25 2.70
CA GLY A 321 -1.24 -4.88 4.00
C GLY A 321 0.26 -5.11 4.19
N LYS A 322 0.93 -5.72 3.22
CA LYS A 322 2.38 -5.96 3.23
C LYS A 322 3.18 -4.65 3.25
N LEU A 323 2.75 -3.65 2.48
CA LEU A 323 3.40 -2.34 2.39
C LEU A 323 3.37 -1.62 3.76
N VAL A 324 2.22 -1.59 4.42
CA VAL A 324 2.06 -0.93 5.72
C VAL A 324 2.79 -1.70 6.82
N HIS A 325 2.71 -3.04 6.84
CA HIS A 325 3.52 -3.87 7.74
C HIS A 325 5.03 -3.68 7.55
N GLY A 326 5.48 -3.48 6.32
CA GLY A 326 6.89 -3.18 6.01
C GLY A 326 7.42 -1.91 6.70
N MET A 327 6.52 -0.99 7.06
CA MET A 327 6.86 0.24 7.81
C MET A 327 6.56 0.13 9.30
N LEU A 328 5.36 -0.33 9.65
CA LEU A 328 4.85 -0.38 11.02
C LEU A 328 5.48 -1.51 11.85
N GLY A 329 5.77 -2.65 11.19
CA GLY A 329 6.22 -3.90 11.83
C GLY A 329 5.16 -5.00 11.73
N TRP A 330 5.63 -6.26 11.65
CA TRP A 330 4.76 -7.45 11.54
C TRP A 330 4.24 -7.97 12.89
N ASP A 331 4.65 -7.35 13.99
CA ASP A 331 4.14 -7.54 15.35
C ASP A 331 2.95 -6.63 15.68
N LYS A 332 2.64 -5.68 14.83
CA LYS A 332 1.53 -4.72 14.97
C LYS A 332 0.30 -5.19 14.19
N LEU A 333 -0.87 -4.67 14.56
CA LEU A 333 -2.13 -4.95 13.87
C LEU A 333 -2.50 -3.80 12.92
N ILE A 334 -3.12 -4.16 11.80
CA ILE A 334 -3.59 -3.22 10.78
C ILE A 334 -5.03 -3.57 10.43
N PRO A 335 -6.04 -3.04 11.15
CA PRO A 335 -7.44 -3.21 10.78
C PRO A 335 -7.81 -2.35 9.58
N GLU A 336 -8.70 -2.87 8.73
CA GLU A 336 -9.18 -2.17 7.54
C GLU A 336 -10.70 -2.19 7.43
N SER A 337 -11.26 -1.02 7.15
CA SER A 337 -12.68 -0.81 6.88
C SER A 337 -13.08 -1.42 5.54
N MET A 338 -13.76 -2.58 5.56
CA MET A 338 -14.16 -3.35 4.38
C MET A 338 -15.68 -3.27 4.18
N ALA A 339 -16.13 -2.53 3.16
CA ALA A 339 -17.55 -2.31 2.93
C ALA A 339 -18.31 -3.60 2.61
N GLN A 340 -19.41 -3.81 3.34
CA GLN A 340 -20.39 -4.88 3.04
C GLN A 340 -21.50 -4.39 2.09
N TYR A 341 -21.65 -3.09 1.95
CA TYR A 341 -22.49 -2.47 0.93
C TYR A 341 -21.77 -2.39 -0.42
N GLN A 342 -22.52 -2.14 -1.49
CA GLN A 342 -21.95 -1.97 -2.83
C GLN A 342 -21.08 -0.70 -2.86
N ALA A 343 -19.77 -0.89 -2.68
CA ALA A 343 -18.74 0.13 -2.81
C ALA A 343 -17.88 -0.13 -4.05
N GLY A 344 -17.25 0.90 -4.56
CA GLY A 344 -16.45 0.87 -5.78
C GLY A 344 -17.15 1.58 -6.93
N SER A 345 -17.17 0.98 -8.10
CA SER A 345 -17.85 1.53 -9.28
C SER A 345 -18.91 0.56 -9.80
N PRO A 346 -20.20 0.85 -9.60
CA PRO A 346 -20.78 2.01 -8.89
C PRO A 346 -20.84 1.84 -7.37
N THR A 347 -21.13 2.93 -6.64
CA THR A 347 -21.34 2.91 -5.19
C THR A 347 -22.82 3.09 -4.85
N PHE A 348 -23.37 2.12 -4.09
CA PHE A 348 -24.72 2.16 -3.54
C PHE A 348 -24.70 1.78 -2.05
N ARG A 349 -24.74 2.77 -1.16
CA ARG A 349 -24.48 2.57 0.28
C ARG A 349 -25.53 1.75 1.01
N LEU A 350 -26.76 1.66 0.49
CA LEU A 350 -27.88 0.97 1.11
C LEU A 350 -28.16 -0.41 0.52
N THR A 351 -27.35 -0.86 -0.45
CA THR A 351 -27.48 -2.18 -1.07
C THR A 351 -26.24 -3.05 -0.82
N SER A 352 -26.46 -4.34 -0.70
CA SER A 352 -25.40 -5.30 -0.42
C SER A 352 -24.44 -5.46 -1.59
N LYS A 353 -23.17 -5.55 -1.29
CA LYS A 353 -22.18 -6.09 -2.21
C LYS A 353 -22.45 -7.58 -2.43
N PRO A 354 -22.25 -8.16 -3.63
CA PRO A 354 -22.27 -9.61 -3.80
C PRO A 354 -21.33 -10.30 -2.80
N GLN A 355 -21.79 -11.43 -2.25
CA GLN A 355 -21.02 -12.15 -1.23
C GLN A 355 -19.62 -12.55 -1.70
N PRO A 356 -19.40 -13.09 -2.92
CA PRO A 356 -18.06 -13.40 -3.42
C PRO A 356 -17.14 -12.19 -3.47
N GLU A 357 -17.64 -11.04 -3.94
CA GLU A 357 -16.86 -9.79 -4.00
C GLU A 357 -16.38 -9.31 -2.63
N ALA A 358 -17.29 -9.26 -1.65
CA ALA A 358 -16.92 -8.83 -0.30
C ALA A 358 -15.98 -9.84 0.38
N ARG A 359 -16.24 -11.14 0.19
CA ARG A 359 -15.45 -12.23 0.74
C ARG A 359 -14.02 -12.23 0.22
N MET A 360 -13.84 -12.10 -1.09
CA MET A 360 -12.52 -12.08 -1.71
C MET A 360 -11.69 -10.87 -1.26
N TRP A 361 -12.30 -9.69 -1.09
CA TRP A 361 -11.62 -8.51 -0.55
C TRP A 361 -11.11 -8.74 0.87
N MET A 362 -11.95 -9.33 1.73
CA MET A 362 -11.57 -9.66 3.11
C MET A 362 -10.43 -10.70 3.15
N LEU A 363 -10.50 -11.73 2.32
CA LEU A 363 -9.52 -12.83 2.29
C LEU A 363 -8.15 -12.38 1.79
N GLU A 364 -8.12 -11.52 0.78
CA GLU A 364 -6.87 -10.92 0.31
C GLU A 364 -6.25 -10.01 1.37
N GLY A 365 -7.05 -9.19 2.05
CA GLY A 365 -6.56 -8.40 3.18
C GLY A 365 -5.94 -9.28 4.27
N ILE A 366 -6.62 -10.34 4.67
CA ILE A 366 -6.11 -11.31 5.66
C ILE A 366 -4.82 -11.98 5.18
N ALA A 367 -4.73 -12.34 3.89
CA ALA A 367 -3.52 -12.87 3.31
C ALA A 367 -2.36 -11.88 3.41
N GLY A 368 -2.59 -10.59 3.20
CA GLY A 368 -1.61 -9.50 3.35
C GLY A 368 -1.29 -9.08 4.77
N GLY A 369 -1.97 -9.66 5.78
CA GLY A 369 -1.75 -9.32 7.21
C GLY A 369 -2.79 -8.38 7.81
N ILE A 370 -3.74 -7.91 7.03
CA ILE A 370 -4.80 -7.00 7.47
C ILE A 370 -5.79 -7.73 8.39
N GLN A 371 -6.29 -7.01 9.38
CA GLN A 371 -7.32 -7.50 10.31
C GLN A 371 -8.71 -7.14 9.78
N PRO A 372 -9.63 -8.12 9.65
CA PRO A 372 -10.93 -7.87 9.04
C PRO A 372 -11.81 -6.95 9.89
N TRP A 373 -12.45 -6.00 9.21
CA TRP A 373 -13.36 -5.02 9.79
C TRP A 373 -14.58 -4.85 8.87
N TRP A 374 -15.73 -5.41 9.24
CA TRP A 374 -16.95 -5.21 8.48
C TRP A 374 -17.50 -3.79 8.67
N HIS A 375 -17.88 -3.14 7.57
CA HIS A 375 -18.36 -1.78 7.55
C HIS A 375 -19.68 -1.68 6.78
N MET A 376 -20.67 -1.02 7.42
CA MET A 376 -21.98 -0.72 6.86
C MET A 376 -22.34 0.74 7.08
N VAL A 377 -23.37 1.24 6.40
CA VAL A 377 -23.88 2.61 6.52
C VAL A 377 -25.37 2.54 6.87
N ALA A 378 -25.82 3.35 7.80
CA ALA A 378 -27.14 3.34 8.45
C ALA A 378 -27.34 2.17 9.43
N ALA A 379 -28.18 2.39 10.43
CA ALA A 379 -28.50 1.41 11.47
C ALA A 379 -29.62 0.44 11.07
N TYR A 380 -30.36 0.75 10.00
CA TYR A 380 -31.45 -0.05 9.45
C TYR A 380 -31.26 -0.24 7.94
N HIS A 381 -31.42 -1.47 7.46
CA HIS A 381 -31.26 -1.82 6.06
C HIS A 381 -32.49 -2.57 5.51
N GLU A 382 -32.99 -2.13 4.37
CA GLU A 382 -33.98 -2.87 3.59
C GLU A 382 -33.32 -4.07 2.88
N ASP A 383 -32.09 -3.90 2.38
CA ASP A 383 -31.28 -5.01 1.85
C ASP A 383 -30.51 -5.72 2.98
N ARG A 384 -30.99 -6.88 3.39
CA ARG A 384 -30.45 -7.65 4.52
C ARG A 384 -29.39 -8.67 4.11
N ARG A 385 -29.03 -8.77 2.83
CA ARG A 385 -28.03 -9.74 2.34
C ARG A 385 -26.65 -9.47 2.92
N MET A 386 -26.30 -8.20 3.16
CA MET A 386 -25.00 -7.80 3.75
C MET A 386 -24.76 -8.41 5.14
N TYR A 387 -25.77 -8.76 5.91
CA TYR A 387 -25.60 -9.38 7.22
C TYR A 387 -25.05 -10.81 7.18
N ARG A 388 -25.05 -11.46 6.00
CA ARG A 388 -24.57 -12.83 5.84
C ARG A 388 -23.12 -12.90 5.37
N THR A 389 -22.56 -11.80 4.86
CA THR A 389 -21.27 -11.79 4.17
C THR A 389 -20.09 -11.90 5.14
N ALA A 390 -20.04 -11.02 6.13
CA ALA A 390 -18.89 -10.93 7.03
C ALA A 390 -18.80 -12.13 8.00
N GLY A 391 -19.94 -12.64 8.48
CA GLY A 391 -19.98 -13.62 9.58
C GLY A 391 -19.12 -14.84 9.34
N GLN A 392 -19.16 -15.44 8.15
CA GLN A 392 -18.39 -16.66 7.82
C GLN A 392 -16.89 -16.39 7.86
N VAL A 393 -16.43 -15.28 7.29
CA VAL A 393 -15.00 -14.90 7.29
C VAL A 393 -14.52 -14.58 8.69
N MET A 394 -15.31 -13.86 9.47
CA MET A 394 -14.97 -13.49 10.86
C MET A 394 -14.86 -14.70 11.77
N GLN A 395 -15.81 -15.66 11.68
CA GLN A 395 -15.79 -16.90 12.43
C GLN A 395 -14.61 -17.81 12.03
N TRP A 396 -14.32 -17.91 10.73
CA TRP A 396 -13.15 -18.62 10.24
C TRP A 396 -11.85 -17.97 10.75
N HIS A 397 -11.76 -16.64 10.71
CA HIS A 397 -10.62 -15.88 11.23
C HIS A 397 -10.41 -16.16 12.73
N LYS A 398 -11.49 -16.12 13.53
CA LYS A 398 -11.43 -16.46 14.96
C LYS A 398 -10.87 -17.87 15.19
N ALA A 399 -11.40 -18.86 14.48
CA ALA A 399 -10.98 -20.25 14.62
C ALA A 399 -9.50 -20.50 14.28
N ASN A 400 -8.91 -19.61 13.47
CA ASN A 400 -7.55 -19.73 12.95
C ASN A 400 -6.63 -18.56 13.35
N GLU A 401 -7.06 -17.69 14.25
CA GLU A 401 -6.38 -16.43 14.62
C GLU A 401 -4.89 -16.61 14.94
N SER A 402 -4.53 -17.70 15.65
CA SER A 402 -3.15 -17.99 16.02
C SER A 402 -2.20 -18.25 14.84
N TYR A 403 -2.72 -18.47 13.64
CA TYR A 403 -1.95 -18.62 12.41
C TYR A 403 -1.90 -17.33 11.59
N LEU A 404 -2.74 -16.34 11.91
CA LEU A 404 -2.97 -15.15 11.09
C LEU A 404 -2.29 -13.89 11.64
N ILE A 405 -1.73 -13.94 12.85
CA ILE A 405 -1.03 -12.85 13.53
C ILE A 405 0.41 -13.23 13.88
N ASN A 406 1.26 -12.26 14.22
CA ASN A 406 2.66 -12.48 14.66
C ASN A 406 3.45 -13.38 13.71
N ARG A 407 3.39 -13.08 12.41
CA ARG A 407 4.05 -13.83 11.34
C ARG A 407 5.00 -12.91 10.57
N LYS A 408 6.05 -13.49 10.01
CA LYS A 408 7.03 -12.75 9.17
C LYS A 408 6.96 -13.28 7.74
N PRO A 409 6.92 -12.42 6.72
CA PRO A 409 6.90 -12.87 5.34
C PRO A 409 8.21 -13.54 4.96
N VAL A 410 8.10 -14.57 4.12
CA VAL A 410 9.24 -15.30 3.55
C VAL A 410 9.26 -15.03 2.05
N ALA A 411 10.12 -14.11 1.63
CA ALA A 411 10.35 -13.76 0.24
C ALA A 411 11.81 -13.33 0.07
N ASN A 412 12.35 -13.53 -1.13
CA ASN A 412 13.70 -13.12 -1.47
C ASN A 412 13.75 -12.10 -2.63
N VAL A 413 12.58 -11.56 -2.99
CA VAL A 413 12.39 -10.49 -3.97
C VAL A 413 11.80 -9.27 -3.27
N GLY A 414 12.47 -8.13 -3.33
CA GLY A 414 11.99 -6.86 -2.82
C GLY A 414 11.55 -5.93 -3.95
N VAL A 415 10.37 -5.33 -3.82
CA VAL A 415 9.85 -4.31 -4.76
C VAL A 415 9.88 -2.96 -4.06
N VAL A 416 10.72 -2.06 -4.54
CA VAL A 416 10.97 -0.77 -3.89
C VAL A 416 9.91 0.24 -4.29
N TRP A 417 9.48 1.02 -3.31
CA TRP A 417 8.55 2.12 -3.49
C TRP A 417 8.97 3.34 -2.66
N SER A 418 8.53 4.53 -3.07
CA SER A 418 8.75 5.77 -2.34
C SER A 418 7.58 6.72 -2.53
N GLN A 419 7.10 7.29 -1.44
CA GLN A 419 6.07 8.33 -1.49
C GLN A 419 6.61 9.62 -2.12
N GLU A 420 7.89 9.92 -1.94
CA GLU A 420 8.55 11.07 -2.56
C GLU A 420 8.62 10.94 -4.09
N ASN A 421 8.78 9.72 -4.62
CA ASN A 421 8.70 9.46 -6.07
C ASN A 421 7.30 9.77 -6.63
N VAL A 422 6.23 9.39 -5.90
CA VAL A 422 4.85 9.80 -6.22
C VAL A 422 4.75 11.31 -6.30
N ASP A 423 5.43 12.00 -5.42
CA ASP A 423 5.30 13.41 -5.21
C ASP A 423 6.08 14.26 -6.22
N PHE A 424 7.37 14.14 -6.29
CA PHE A 424 8.20 15.06 -7.04
C PHE A 424 8.54 14.58 -8.46
N TYR A 425 8.30 13.28 -8.73
CA TYR A 425 8.34 12.74 -10.09
C TYR A 425 6.93 12.51 -10.64
N GLY A 426 6.03 11.84 -9.89
CA GLY A 426 4.64 11.58 -10.29
C GLY A 426 3.83 12.86 -10.56
N ARG A 427 4.02 13.90 -9.74
CA ARG A 427 3.41 15.23 -9.86
C ARG A 427 1.89 15.15 -10.03
N ASP A 428 1.35 15.51 -11.17
CA ASP A 428 -0.08 15.50 -11.46
C ASP A 428 -0.58 14.17 -12.02
N ASN A 429 0.33 13.27 -12.35
CA ASN A 429 0.01 11.97 -12.92
C ASN A 429 0.67 10.79 -12.19
N PRO A 430 0.57 10.72 -10.84
CA PRO A 430 1.27 9.72 -10.05
C PRO A 430 0.75 8.31 -10.28
N ALA A 431 -0.54 8.17 -10.59
CA ALA A 431 -1.15 6.87 -10.87
C ALA A 431 -0.47 6.16 -12.04
N GLU A 432 -0.25 6.90 -13.14
CA GLU A 432 0.36 6.34 -14.35
C GLU A 432 1.87 6.18 -14.24
N LEU A 433 2.55 7.13 -13.58
CA LEU A 433 4.01 7.21 -13.64
C LEU A 433 4.71 6.47 -12.50
N VAL A 434 4.03 6.24 -11.38
CA VAL A 434 4.60 5.62 -10.20
C VAL A 434 3.80 4.39 -9.76
N GLU A 435 2.47 4.51 -9.61
CA GLU A 435 1.68 3.36 -9.16
C GLU A 435 1.54 2.28 -10.24
N MET A 436 1.41 2.66 -11.50
CA MET A 436 1.24 1.71 -12.59
C MET A 436 2.48 0.82 -12.81
N PRO A 437 3.74 1.35 -12.85
CA PRO A 437 4.95 0.52 -12.87
C PRO A 437 5.03 -0.43 -11.67
N TYR A 438 4.81 0.08 -10.47
CA TYR A 438 4.81 -0.74 -9.24
C TYR A 438 3.76 -1.86 -9.33
N ARG A 439 2.52 -1.52 -9.70
CA ARG A 439 1.42 -2.48 -9.87
C ARG A 439 1.71 -3.51 -10.95
N GLY A 440 2.22 -3.09 -12.10
CA GLY A 440 2.57 -4.03 -13.18
C GLY A 440 3.64 -5.02 -12.76
N MET A 441 4.64 -4.57 -12.01
CA MET A 441 5.66 -5.47 -11.46
C MET A 441 5.06 -6.45 -10.44
N THR A 442 4.26 -5.96 -9.48
CA THR A 442 3.63 -6.84 -8.46
C THR A 442 2.65 -7.83 -9.11
N GLN A 443 1.87 -7.41 -10.10
CA GLN A 443 1.00 -8.30 -10.87
C GLN A 443 1.78 -9.38 -11.63
N ALA A 444 2.94 -9.04 -12.21
CA ALA A 444 3.80 -10.03 -12.86
C ALA A 444 4.35 -11.07 -11.87
N LEU A 445 4.70 -10.64 -10.65
CA LEU A 445 5.12 -11.54 -9.57
C LEU A 445 3.98 -12.46 -9.11
N ILE A 446 2.78 -11.93 -8.90
CA ILE A 446 1.59 -12.71 -8.53
C ILE A 446 1.25 -13.72 -9.64
N ARG A 447 1.18 -13.27 -10.89
CA ARG A 447 0.96 -14.16 -12.05
C ARG A 447 1.98 -15.30 -12.11
N SER A 448 3.20 -15.05 -11.70
CA SER A 448 4.29 -16.02 -11.66
C SER A 448 4.38 -16.79 -10.34
N ARG A 449 3.50 -16.48 -9.37
CA ARG A 449 3.45 -17.09 -8.04
C ARG A 449 4.75 -16.94 -7.27
N ILE A 450 5.39 -15.77 -7.40
CA ILE A 450 6.64 -15.41 -6.73
C ILE A 450 6.31 -14.54 -5.51
N PRO A 451 6.56 -14.99 -4.29
CA PRO A 451 6.43 -14.15 -3.09
C PRO A 451 7.37 -12.96 -3.14
N TYR A 452 6.89 -11.79 -2.74
CA TYR A 452 7.67 -10.55 -2.73
C TYR A 452 7.36 -9.70 -1.49
N LEU A 453 8.27 -8.75 -1.21
CA LEU A 453 8.14 -7.75 -0.15
C LEU A 453 8.13 -6.35 -0.74
N PRO A 454 7.14 -5.51 -0.42
CA PRO A 454 7.27 -4.07 -0.58
C PRO A 454 8.38 -3.53 0.33
N VAL A 455 9.33 -2.79 -0.24
CA VAL A 455 10.46 -2.19 0.47
C VAL A 455 10.41 -0.68 0.31
N HIS A 456 10.31 0.06 1.42
CA HIS A 456 10.44 1.51 1.34
C HIS A 456 11.87 1.91 0.96
N ALA A 457 12.04 2.87 0.04
CA ALA A 457 13.35 3.25 -0.48
C ALA A 457 14.37 3.65 0.61
N ASP A 458 13.92 4.25 1.73
CA ASP A 458 14.78 4.58 2.87
C ASP A 458 15.13 3.37 3.75
N TYR A 459 14.50 2.22 3.54
CA TYR A 459 14.68 1.01 4.34
C TYR A 459 15.38 -0.13 3.58
N ILE A 460 15.97 0.17 2.42
CA ILE A 460 16.71 -0.82 1.61
C ILE A 460 17.77 -1.55 2.46
N ASP A 461 18.60 -0.82 3.22
CA ASP A 461 19.63 -1.45 4.06
C ASP A 461 19.06 -2.33 5.18
N ARG A 462 17.89 -1.96 5.74
CA ARG A 462 17.21 -2.74 6.78
C ARG A 462 16.67 -4.07 6.23
N ASP A 463 16.04 -4.02 5.06
CA ASP A 463 15.25 -5.14 4.53
C ASP A 463 16.06 -6.03 3.57
N SER A 464 17.13 -5.49 2.97
CA SER A 464 17.94 -6.22 1.98
C SER A 464 18.66 -7.48 2.46
N PRO A 465 19.00 -7.69 3.75
CA PRO A 465 19.73 -8.91 4.16
C PRO A 465 19.02 -10.23 3.82
N GLN A 466 17.68 -10.23 3.68
CA GLN A 466 16.89 -11.42 3.31
C GLN A 466 16.63 -11.53 1.80
N LEU A 467 17.02 -10.52 1.01
CA LEU A 467 16.68 -10.42 -0.40
C LEU A 467 17.81 -10.92 -1.29
N SER A 468 17.46 -11.59 -2.38
CA SER A 468 18.37 -11.93 -3.48
C SER A 468 18.25 -10.94 -4.64
N VAL A 469 17.09 -10.33 -4.79
CA VAL A 469 16.76 -9.39 -5.87
C VAL A 469 16.08 -8.16 -5.30
N LEU A 470 16.51 -7.00 -5.75
CA LEU A 470 15.85 -5.72 -5.53
C LEU A 470 15.28 -5.20 -6.86
N ILE A 471 14.02 -4.84 -6.89
CA ILE A 471 13.33 -4.32 -8.06
C ILE A 471 12.98 -2.86 -7.81
N LEU A 472 13.36 -1.98 -8.75
CA LEU A 472 13.09 -0.54 -8.72
C LEU A 472 12.14 -0.18 -9.89
N PRO A 473 10.81 -0.34 -9.71
CA PRO A 473 9.85 -0.09 -10.78
C PRO A 473 9.68 1.42 -10.97
N ASN A 474 10.32 1.97 -11.99
CA ASN A 474 10.36 3.39 -12.31
C ASN A 474 10.58 4.29 -11.07
N LEU A 475 11.53 3.88 -10.20
CA LEU A 475 11.94 4.67 -9.03
C LEU A 475 12.81 5.85 -9.48
N ALA A 476 12.18 6.76 -10.22
CA ALA A 476 12.84 7.83 -10.93
C ALA A 476 13.52 8.82 -9.98
N LEU A 477 12.85 9.18 -8.90
CA LEU A 477 13.39 10.04 -7.85
C LEU A 477 14.09 9.21 -6.79
N MET A 478 15.39 9.46 -6.62
CA MET A 478 16.19 8.83 -5.57
C MET A 478 17.12 9.85 -4.90
N THR A 479 17.16 9.81 -3.57
CA THR A 479 18.17 10.55 -2.81
C THR A 479 19.54 9.89 -2.96
N ASN A 480 20.62 10.62 -2.71
CA ASN A 480 21.98 10.06 -2.73
C ASN A 480 22.15 8.89 -1.72
N ASN A 481 21.45 8.94 -0.58
CA ASN A 481 21.48 7.86 0.42
C ASN A 481 20.79 6.59 -0.12
N GLN A 482 19.66 6.72 -0.82
CA GLN A 482 18.96 5.60 -1.46
C GLN A 482 19.80 4.99 -2.58
N VAL A 483 20.43 5.82 -3.43
CA VAL A 483 21.39 5.36 -4.45
C VAL A 483 22.53 4.57 -3.81
N ALA A 484 23.13 5.09 -2.74
CA ALA A 484 24.19 4.41 -2.01
C ALA A 484 23.73 3.08 -1.38
N ALA A 485 22.49 2.99 -0.89
CA ALA A 485 21.92 1.75 -0.34
C ALA A 485 21.77 0.67 -1.44
N VAL A 486 21.28 1.05 -2.62
CA VAL A 486 21.21 0.14 -3.78
C VAL A 486 22.61 -0.36 -4.16
N ARG A 487 23.62 0.52 -4.22
CA ARG A 487 25.00 0.14 -4.51
C ARG A 487 25.54 -0.88 -3.49
N ARG A 488 25.35 -0.62 -2.19
CA ARG A 488 25.75 -1.57 -1.13
C ARG A 488 25.09 -2.94 -1.28
N PHE A 489 23.84 -2.98 -1.70
CA PHE A 489 23.13 -4.25 -1.96
C PHE A 489 23.77 -5.02 -3.12
N VAL A 490 24.05 -4.33 -4.24
CA VAL A 490 24.68 -4.95 -5.42
C VAL A 490 26.12 -5.38 -5.12
N ASP A 491 26.88 -4.58 -4.38
CA ASP A 491 28.27 -4.88 -3.97
C ASP A 491 28.38 -6.11 -3.07
N LYS A 492 27.29 -6.46 -2.37
CA LYS A 492 27.19 -7.72 -1.59
C LYS A 492 26.76 -8.93 -2.44
N GLY A 493 26.61 -8.77 -3.76
CA GLY A 493 26.22 -9.83 -4.69
C GLY A 493 24.73 -9.94 -4.93
N GLY A 494 23.92 -8.97 -4.45
CA GLY A 494 22.50 -8.85 -4.76
C GLY A 494 22.25 -8.55 -6.24
N SER A 495 21.14 -9.03 -6.78
CA SER A 495 20.71 -8.75 -8.15
C SER A 495 19.78 -7.55 -8.19
N LEU A 496 19.88 -6.72 -9.22
CA LEU A 496 19.11 -5.49 -9.38
C LEU A 496 18.26 -5.56 -10.66
N ILE A 497 16.99 -5.18 -10.56
CA ILE A 497 16.11 -4.94 -11.71
C ILE A 497 15.63 -3.50 -11.60
N ALA A 498 15.78 -2.72 -12.66
CA ALA A 498 15.32 -1.35 -12.72
C ALA A 498 14.59 -1.09 -14.04
N THR A 499 13.57 -0.23 -14.00
CA THR A 499 12.76 0.12 -15.17
C THR A 499 12.65 1.64 -15.34
N GLY A 500 12.33 2.07 -16.54
CA GLY A 500 12.01 3.46 -16.86
C GLY A 500 13.11 4.46 -16.48
N ASP A 501 12.70 5.54 -15.83
CA ASP A 501 13.56 6.65 -15.42
C ASP A 501 14.30 6.43 -14.09
N THR A 502 14.38 5.20 -13.60
CA THR A 502 14.95 4.89 -12.26
C THR A 502 16.27 5.61 -12.02
N SER A 503 16.35 6.40 -10.92
CA SER A 503 17.51 7.19 -10.46
C SER A 503 17.87 8.44 -11.30
N LEU A 504 17.01 8.85 -12.22
CA LEU A 504 17.28 10.01 -13.08
C LEU A 504 16.98 11.37 -12.44
N PHE A 505 16.22 11.39 -11.33
CA PHE A 505 15.84 12.62 -10.64
C PHE A 505 16.36 12.63 -9.19
N ASP A 506 16.67 13.83 -8.71
CA ASP A 506 17.07 14.04 -7.32
C ASP A 506 15.86 14.15 -6.36
N GLU A 507 16.12 14.38 -5.07
CA GLU A 507 15.10 14.48 -4.02
C GLU A 507 14.12 15.66 -4.17
N MET A 508 14.38 16.59 -5.07
CA MET A 508 13.50 17.70 -5.40
C MET A 508 12.71 17.47 -6.71
N GLY A 509 12.97 16.35 -7.39
CA GLY A 509 12.41 16.04 -8.68
C GLY A 509 13.04 16.86 -9.81
N ASP A 510 14.25 17.35 -9.60
CA ASP A 510 15.04 17.99 -10.64
C ASP A 510 15.87 16.92 -11.38
N PRO A 511 15.92 16.96 -12.75
CA PRO A 511 16.61 15.93 -13.51
C PRO A 511 18.11 15.99 -13.30
N ARG A 512 18.74 14.83 -13.19
CA ARG A 512 20.19 14.66 -13.23
C ARG A 512 20.67 14.68 -14.68
N SER A 513 21.96 14.93 -14.89
CA SER A 513 22.56 14.86 -16.22
C SER A 513 22.59 13.42 -16.78
N ASP A 514 22.53 12.41 -15.92
CA ASP A 514 22.48 11.00 -16.25
C ASP A 514 21.85 10.19 -15.09
N TYR A 515 21.57 8.91 -15.29
CA TYR A 515 21.14 8.01 -14.24
C TYR A 515 22.16 7.95 -13.11
N ALA A 516 21.77 8.14 -11.86
CA ALA A 516 22.67 8.00 -10.72
C ALA A 516 23.22 6.57 -10.55
N LEU A 517 22.60 5.58 -11.23
CA LEU A 517 22.99 4.17 -11.26
C LEU A 517 23.50 3.74 -12.67
N ALA A 518 23.86 4.69 -13.54
CA ALA A 518 24.27 4.43 -14.93
C ALA A 518 25.35 3.35 -15.06
N ASP A 519 26.37 3.40 -14.21
CA ASP A 519 27.47 2.42 -14.17
C ASP A 519 27.00 1.01 -13.80
N LEU A 520 26.00 0.87 -12.92
CA LEU A 520 25.37 -0.41 -12.62
C LEU A 520 24.53 -0.91 -13.80
N PHE A 521 23.78 -0.02 -14.44
CA PHE A 521 22.97 -0.34 -15.61
C PHE A 521 23.84 -0.68 -16.84
N GLY A 522 25.04 -0.11 -16.92
CA GLY A 522 25.89 -0.20 -18.10
C GLY A 522 25.33 0.59 -19.28
N THR A 523 24.66 1.70 -19.00
CA THR A 523 24.07 2.56 -20.03
C THR A 523 23.90 3.99 -19.54
N HIS A 524 23.95 4.94 -20.48
CA HIS A 524 23.94 6.38 -20.26
C HIS A 524 22.95 7.07 -21.20
N LEU A 525 22.41 8.22 -20.78
CA LEU A 525 21.67 9.10 -21.66
C LEU A 525 22.58 9.65 -22.76
N VAL A 526 22.09 9.67 -24.01
CA VAL A 526 22.79 10.34 -25.12
C VAL A 526 22.70 11.86 -24.96
N THR A 527 21.52 12.36 -24.53
CA THR A 527 21.26 13.77 -24.27
C THR A 527 20.65 13.93 -22.89
N PRO A 528 21.20 14.80 -22.01
CA PRO A 528 20.61 15.07 -20.71
C PRO A 528 19.17 15.59 -20.86
N ARG A 529 18.26 15.14 -20.01
CA ARG A 529 16.91 15.67 -19.97
C ARG A 529 16.89 17.09 -19.45
N THR A 530 15.96 17.90 -19.97
CA THR A 530 15.70 19.23 -19.46
C THR A 530 14.84 19.17 -18.19
N SER A 531 14.80 20.26 -17.41
CA SER A 531 13.96 20.37 -16.21
C SER A 531 12.45 20.22 -16.50
N LYS A 532 12.03 20.46 -17.72
CA LYS A 532 10.63 20.24 -18.13
C LYS A 532 10.48 18.77 -18.52
N ARG A 533 9.50 18.13 -17.91
CA ARG A 533 9.08 16.81 -18.29
C ARG A 533 8.72 16.79 -19.77
N ASP A 534 9.22 15.84 -20.50
CA ASP A 534 8.90 15.69 -21.90
C ASP A 534 7.38 15.53 -22.08
N ALA A 535 6.76 16.42 -22.84
CA ALA A 535 5.33 16.36 -23.17
C ALA A 535 4.93 15.01 -23.80
N ALA A 536 5.89 14.30 -24.42
CA ALA A 536 5.70 12.95 -24.91
C ALA A 536 5.43 11.94 -23.77
N VAL A 537 6.13 12.04 -22.63
CA VAL A 537 5.90 11.17 -21.47
C VAL A 537 4.51 11.42 -20.86
N GLU A 538 4.04 12.65 -20.83
CA GLU A 538 2.69 12.98 -20.36
C GLU A 538 1.59 12.46 -21.31
N ARG A 539 1.82 12.48 -22.62
CA ARG A 539 0.91 11.91 -23.61
C ARG A 539 0.82 10.39 -23.52
N MET A 540 1.87 9.70 -23.12
CA MET A 540 1.85 8.24 -22.93
C MET A 540 0.80 7.77 -21.93
N ALA A 541 0.35 8.61 -21.02
CA ALA A 541 -0.63 8.26 -20.00
C ALA A 541 -1.99 7.81 -20.55
N GLY A 542 -2.40 8.31 -21.72
CA GLY A 542 -3.70 8.02 -22.31
C GLY A 542 -3.67 7.41 -23.71
N GLU A 543 -2.51 7.38 -24.36
CA GLU A 543 -2.38 6.99 -25.77
C GLU A 543 -1.67 5.65 -25.92
N THR A 544 -2.04 4.90 -26.96
CA THR A 544 -1.33 3.68 -27.36
C THR A 544 -0.49 3.99 -28.59
N TYR A 545 0.81 3.83 -28.46
CA TYR A 545 1.76 3.99 -29.56
C TYR A 545 1.98 2.66 -30.27
N HIS A 546 2.03 2.67 -31.60
CA HIS A 546 2.33 1.50 -32.42
C HIS A 546 3.86 1.31 -32.52
N THR A 547 4.46 0.89 -31.39
CA THR A 547 5.88 0.65 -31.22
C THR A 547 6.14 -0.78 -30.79
N TYR A 548 7.35 -1.25 -31.00
CA TYR A 548 7.74 -2.64 -30.71
C TYR A 548 9.15 -2.69 -30.11
N MET A 549 9.49 -3.84 -29.56
CA MET A 549 10.87 -4.20 -29.27
C MET A 549 11.26 -5.43 -30.10
N ARG A 550 12.41 -5.37 -30.74
CA ARG A 550 13.01 -6.48 -31.48
C ARG A 550 13.96 -7.25 -30.60
N LEU A 551 13.82 -8.58 -30.58
CA LEU A 551 14.68 -9.46 -29.79
C LEU A 551 16.04 -9.63 -30.45
N THR A 552 17.10 -9.61 -29.64
CA THR A 552 18.49 -9.83 -30.07
C THR A 552 19.15 -10.89 -29.18
N PRO A 553 19.87 -11.87 -29.70
CA PRO A 553 19.99 -12.21 -31.11
C PRO A 553 18.70 -12.81 -31.70
N GLU A 554 18.48 -12.64 -32.99
CA GLU A 554 17.38 -13.22 -33.73
C GLU A 554 17.63 -14.72 -33.95
N VAL A 555 17.23 -15.54 -32.99
CA VAL A 555 17.36 -17.01 -33.08
C VAL A 555 16.01 -17.62 -33.44
N ARG A 556 15.88 -18.19 -34.63
CA ARG A 556 14.63 -18.75 -35.16
C ARG A 556 14.72 -20.28 -35.18
N ALA A 557 13.74 -20.96 -34.61
CA ALA A 557 13.64 -22.41 -34.67
C ALA A 557 13.04 -22.90 -36.00
N GLY A 558 12.28 -22.06 -36.71
CA GLY A 558 11.62 -22.30 -37.97
C GLY A 558 10.54 -21.24 -38.21
N LEU A 559 10.07 -21.10 -39.44
CA LEU A 559 9.03 -20.19 -39.83
C LEU A 559 7.75 -20.95 -40.13
N VAL A 560 6.61 -20.49 -39.58
CA VAL A 560 5.30 -21.07 -39.88
C VAL A 560 4.46 -20.01 -40.59
N GLY A 561 3.94 -20.34 -41.72
CA GLY A 561 3.11 -19.47 -42.55
C GLY A 561 3.76 -19.02 -43.86
N PRO A 562 3.14 -18.07 -44.60
CA PRO A 562 3.65 -17.55 -45.86
C PRO A 562 4.93 -16.75 -45.62
N HIS A 563 6.07 -17.23 -46.10
CA HIS A 563 7.39 -16.57 -46.03
C HIS A 563 8.23 -16.98 -47.23
N THR A 564 9.32 -16.27 -47.46
CA THR A 564 10.23 -16.63 -48.52
C THR A 564 11.09 -17.84 -48.10
N ALA A 565 11.17 -18.85 -48.93
CA ALA A 565 11.94 -20.07 -48.65
C ALA A 565 13.45 -19.85 -48.41
N LYS A 566 13.94 -18.61 -48.46
CA LYS A 566 15.33 -18.23 -48.32
C LYS A 566 15.70 -17.61 -46.97
N GLU A 567 14.76 -17.45 -46.06
CA GLU A 567 15.08 -16.91 -44.72
C GLU A 567 15.81 -17.97 -43.90
N PRO A 568 17.07 -17.72 -43.52
CA PRO A 568 17.86 -18.72 -42.84
C PRO A 568 17.34 -18.94 -41.42
N VAL A 569 17.37 -20.19 -40.96
CA VAL A 569 17.32 -20.51 -39.54
C VAL A 569 18.61 -20.05 -38.92
N VAL A 570 18.59 -19.14 -37.97
CA VAL A 570 19.78 -18.68 -37.26
C VAL A 570 20.09 -19.68 -36.15
N ALA A 571 21.28 -20.29 -36.21
CA ALA A 571 21.75 -21.20 -35.15
C ALA A 571 22.14 -20.43 -33.88
N GLY A 572 21.81 -20.98 -32.72
CA GLY A 572 22.17 -20.39 -31.43
C GLY A 572 21.11 -20.63 -30.36
N GLN A 573 21.31 -20.02 -29.20
CA GLN A 573 20.39 -20.11 -28.09
C GLN A 573 20.09 -18.70 -27.57
N ARG A 574 18.82 -18.36 -27.44
CA ARG A 574 18.38 -17.09 -26.85
C ARG A 574 18.77 -17.03 -25.37
N HIS A 575 18.99 -15.81 -24.88
CA HIS A 575 19.23 -15.56 -23.46
C HIS A 575 18.05 -16.10 -22.62
N PRO A 576 18.27 -16.65 -21.41
CA PRO A 576 17.20 -17.24 -20.58
C PRO A 576 16.00 -16.30 -20.27
N ILE A 577 16.23 -14.98 -20.27
CA ILE A 577 15.16 -13.98 -20.14
C ILE A 577 14.16 -14.05 -21.31
N LEU A 578 14.61 -14.49 -22.48
CA LEU A 578 13.80 -14.59 -23.70
C LEU A 578 13.11 -15.96 -23.85
N LYS A 579 13.10 -16.77 -22.80
CA LYS A 579 12.39 -18.06 -22.80
C LYS A 579 10.89 -17.87 -23.02
N GLY A 580 10.32 -18.66 -23.95
CA GLY A 580 8.92 -18.61 -24.32
C GLY A 580 8.63 -17.63 -25.47
N PHE A 581 9.68 -17.00 -26.04
CA PHE A 581 9.58 -16.11 -27.20
C PHE A 581 10.28 -16.71 -28.44
N GLU A 582 10.40 -18.05 -28.51
CA GLU A 582 11.13 -18.73 -29.57
C GLU A 582 10.48 -18.56 -30.95
N GLU A 583 9.16 -18.33 -30.99
CA GLU A 583 8.36 -18.17 -32.20
C GLU A 583 8.16 -16.71 -32.62
N THR A 584 8.76 -15.74 -31.91
CA THR A 584 8.66 -14.32 -32.27
C THR A 584 10.01 -13.62 -32.18
N ASP A 585 10.24 -12.66 -33.07
CA ASP A 585 11.40 -11.78 -33.06
C ASP A 585 11.05 -10.37 -32.58
N ILE A 586 9.77 -10.08 -32.36
CA ILE A 586 9.28 -8.80 -31.90
C ILE A 586 8.26 -8.95 -30.76
N LEU A 587 8.21 -7.98 -29.85
CA LEU A 587 7.18 -7.84 -28.83
C LEU A 587 6.50 -6.47 -28.97
N PRO A 588 5.17 -6.36 -28.77
CA PRO A 588 4.52 -5.05 -28.70
C PRO A 588 5.07 -4.27 -27.50
N TYR A 589 5.24 -2.97 -27.65
CA TYR A 589 5.64 -2.12 -26.52
C TYR A 589 4.53 -1.11 -26.16
N GLY A 590 4.13 -0.26 -27.10
CA GLY A 590 3.09 0.75 -26.87
C GLY A 590 3.57 1.98 -26.10
N GLY A 591 4.84 2.33 -26.19
CA GLY A 591 5.46 3.45 -25.50
C GLY A 591 6.52 4.17 -26.33
N LEU A 592 7.15 5.17 -25.71
CA LEU A 592 8.29 5.90 -26.27
C LEU A 592 9.56 5.52 -25.50
N LEU A 593 10.71 5.61 -26.18
CA LEU A 593 12.02 5.35 -25.59
C LEU A 593 13.02 6.36 -26.14
N GLU A 594 13.86 6.90 -25.24
CA GLU A 594 14.95 7.80 -25.61
C GLU A 594 16.18 7.02 -26.06
N PRO A 595 17.00 7.59 -26.97
CA PRO A 595 18.28 7.01 -27.34
C PRO A 595 19.21 6.92 -26.12
N LEU A 596 19.82 5.75 -25.97
CA LEU A 596 20.76 5.45 -24.87
C LEU A 596 22.07 4.94 -25.47
N ARG A 597 23.17 5.22 -24.79
CA ARG A 597 24.49 4.67 -25.10
C ARG A 597 24.85 3.57 -24.11
N THR A 598 25.15 2.39 -24.61
CA THR A 598 25.49 1.22 -23.80
C THR A 598 26.99 1.07 -23.65
N ASP A 599 27.48 0.66 -22.50
CA ASP A 599 28.86 0.35 -22.20
C ASP A 599 29.26 -1.02 -22.78
N SER A 600 30.56 -1.22 -23.08
CA SER A 600 31.08 -2.47 -23.63
C SER A 600 30.91 -3.72 -22.77
N GLY A 601 30.61 -3.56 -21.49
CA GLY A 601 30.37 -4.66 -20.54
C GLY A 601 28.91 -5.04 -20.34
N ALA A 602 27.97 -4.42 -21.05
CA ALA A 602 26.54 -4.67 -21.00
C ALA A 602 26.04 -5.34 -22.29
N GLU A 603 25.14 -6.29 -22.17
CA GLU A 603 24.49 -6.99 -23.27
C GLU A 603 23.10 -6.46 -23.52
N VAL A 604 22.78 -6.14 -24.78
CA VAL A 604 21.45 -5.68 -25.19
C VAL A 604 20.65 -6.87 -25.73
N LEU A 605 19.53 -7.18 -25.06
CA LEU A 605 18.67 -8.32 -25.43
C LEU A 605 17.52 -7.92 -26.36
N MET A 606 17.14 -6.64 -26.36
CA MET A 606 16.09 -6.10 -27.22
C MET A 606 16.44 -4.67 -27.63
N THR A 607 16.04 -4.30 -28.84
CA THR A 607 16.13 -2.93 -29.36
C THR A 607 14.74 -2.37 -29.66
N PHE A 608 14.60 -1.06 -29.53
CA PHE A 608 13.35 -0.35 -29.75
C PHE A 608 13.08 -0.13 -31.26
N ILE A 609 11.82 -0.33 -31.66
CA ILE A 609 11.31 -0.01 -32.99
C ILE A 609 10.38 1.21 -32.88
N PRO A 610 10.74 2.35 -33.52
CA PRO A 610 9.98 3.58 -33.43
C PRO A 610 8.56 3.47 -33.98
N GLN A 611 7.71 4.41 -33.59
CA GLN A 611 6.32 4.46 -33.98
C GLN A 611 6.16 4.59 -35.50
N PHE A 612 5.17 3.85 -36.00
CA PHE A 612 4.68 3.99 -37.37
C PHE A 612 3.13 3.97 -37.38
N PRO A 613 2.48 4.42 -38.48
CA PRO A 613 1.03 4.50 -38.55
C PRO A 613 0.35 3.14 -38.33
N THR A 614 -0.70 3.12 -37.51
CA THR A 614 -1.59 1.96 -37.33
C THR A 614 -2.54 1.81 -38.52
N TYR A 615 -2.98 2.94 -39.09
CA TYR A 615 -3.95 3.02 -40.18
C TYR A 615 -3.51 4.06 -41.23
N PRO A 616 -3.95 3.96 -42.50
CA PRO A 616 -4.61 2.76 -43.04
C PRO A 616 -3.62 1.59 -43.18
N PRO A 617 -4.12 0.35 -43.39
CA PRO A 617 -3.27 -0.86 -43.43
C PRO A 617 -2.09 -0.75 -44.38
N GLU A 618 -2.25 -0.10 -45.52
CA GLU A 618 -1.21 0.13 -46.53
C GLU A 618 -0.03 0.98 -46.02
N LYS A 619 -0.22 1.68 -44.90
CA LYS A 619 0.81 2.49 -44.24
C LYS A 619 1.33 1.88 -42.95
N SER A 620 0.76 0.77 -42.51
CA SER A 620 1.10 0.06 -41.27
C SER A 620 2.32 -0.84 -41.48
N TYR A 621 3.50 -0.24 -41.63
CA TYR A 621 4.79 -0.94 -41.71
C TYR A 621 5.90 -0.15 -41.02
N MET A 622 6.89 -0.87 -40.48
CA MET A 622 8.03 -0.29 -39.81
C MET A 622 8.85 0.56 -40.80
N ARG A 623 9.15 1.80 -40.43
CA ARG A 623 10.05 2.68 -41.18
C ARG A 623 11.50 2.39 -40.84
N GLU A 624 11.74 2.05 -39.58
CA GLU A 624 13.03 1.68 -39.01
C GLU A 624 12.90 0.29 -38.36
N PRO A 625 13.01 -0.79 -39.16
CA PRO A 625 12.79 -2.16 -38.65
C PRO A 625 13.92 -2.64 -37.72
N LYS A 626 15.06 -1.92 -37.68
CA LYS A 626 16.18 -2.16 -36.77
C LYS A 626 16.73 -0.82 -36.28
N THR A 627 16.98 -0.73 -34.98
CA THR A 627 17.65 0.42 -34.36
C THR A 627 18.69 -0.07 -33.35
N ASP A 628 19.56 0.82 -32.91
CA ASP A 628 20.55 0.59 -31.86
C ASP A 628 20.05 1.11 -30.49
N ILE A 629 18.76 1.49 -30.36
CA ILE A 629 18.17 1.98 -29.13
C ILE A 629 17.87 0.80 -28.20
N PRO A 630 18.58 0.64 -27.07
CA PRO A 630 18.43 -0.53 -26.21
C PRO A 630 17.11 -0.48 -25.42
N GLY A 631 16.36 -1.58 -25.45
CA GLY A 631 15.10 -1.73 -24.71
C GLY A 631 15.17 -2.68 -23.51
N VAL A 632 16.10 -3.63 -23.51
CA VAL A 632 16.42 -4.50 -22.36
C VAL A 632 17.92 -4.70 -22.32
N ILE A 633 18.52 -4.38 -21.19
CA ILE A 633 19.96 -4.42 -20.99
C ILE A 633 20.27 -5.34 -19.80
N VAL A 634 21.26 -6.21 -19.94
CA VAL A 634 21.72 -7.08 -18.85
C VAL A 634 23.22 -6.92 -18.61
N LYS A 635 23.60 -7.05 -17.34
CA LYS A 635 25.01 -6.97 -16.92
C LYS A 635 25.24 -7.89 -15.73
N SER A 636 26.37 -8.58 -15.70
CA SER A 636 26.82 -9.34 -14.53
C SER A 636 27.81 -8.52 -13.71
N THR A 637 27.69 -8.55 -12.39
CA THR A 637 28.62 -7.86 -11.50
C THR A 637 29.77 -8.77 -11.10
N SER A 638 30.91 -8.20 -10.69
CA SER A 638 32.09 -8.95 -10.22
C SER A 638 31.83 -9.82 -8.98
N LYS A 639 30.79 -9.50 -8.23
CA LYS A 639 30.33 -10.27 -7.03
C LYS A 639 29.25 -11.30 -7.37
N GLY A 640 28.99 -11.54 -8.66
CA GLY A 640 28.03 -12.51 -9.15
C GLY A 640 26.57 -12.05 -9.08
N GLY A 641 26.28 -10.82 -8.75
CA GLY A 641 24.96 -10.21 -8.91
C GLY A 641 24.60 -10.03 -10.38
N ARG A 642 23.31 -9.99 -10.69
CA ARG A 642 22.77 -9.75 -12.03
C ARG A 642 22.02 -8.43 -12.04
N VAL A 643 22.35 -7.56 -12.99
CA VAL A 643 21.66 -6.28 -13.18
C VAL A 643 20.86 -6.36 -14.47
N VAL A 644 19.58 -6.02 -14.41
CA VAL A 644 18.70 -5.85 -15.58
C VAL A 644 18.15 -4.45 -15.55
N PHE A 645 18.38 -3.71 -16.62
CA PHE A 645 17.77 -2.41 -16.82
C PHE A 645 16.83 -2.45 -18.04
N VAL A 646 15.58 -2.04 -17.81
CA VAL A 646 14.53 -2.00 -18.82
C VAL A 646 14.06 -0.56 -18.96
N PRO A 647 14.73 0.27 -19.75
CA PRO A 647 14.34 1.68 -19.94
C PRO A 647 12.97 1.82 -20.60
N ALA A 648 12.49 0.74 -21.22
CA ALA A 648 11.19 0.67 -21.92
C ALA A 648 9.95 0.60 -21.01
N ASP A 649 10.06 0.74 -19.72
CA ASP A 649 8.98 0.71 -18.72
C ASP A 649 7.84 -0.31 -18.99
N ILE A 650 8.20 -1.52 -19.34
CA ILE A 650 7.29 -2.65 -19.64
C ILE A 650 6.36 -2.97 -18.46
N ASP A 651 6.81 -2.73 -17.23
CA ASP A 651 6.03 -2.87 -16.01
C ASP A 651 4.81 -1.92 -16.03
N ARG A 652 4.98 -0.65 -16.40
CA ARG A 652 3.86 0.28 -16.56
C ARG A 652 2.89 -0.20 -17.65
N GLN A 653 3.42 -0.67 -18.78
CA GLN A 653 2.59 -1.21 -19.86
C GLN A 653 1.82 -2.46 -19.42
N PHE A 654 2.44 -3.35 -18.64
CA PHE A 654 1.76 -4.52 -18.10
C PHE A 654 0.69 -4.12 -17.09
N GLY A 655 0.96 -3.20 -16.19
CA GLY A 655 -0.02 -2.69 -15.23
C GLY A 655 -1.25 -2.05 -15.89
N ARG A 656 -1.08 -1.42 -17.06
CA ARG A 656 -2.14 -0.77 -17.81
C ARG A 656 -2.96 -1.72 -18.70
N SER A 657 -2.28 -2.60 -19.43
CA SER A 657 -2.89 -3.35 -20.54
C SER A 657 -2.93 -4.86 -20.33
N ASN A 658 -2.24 -5.38 -19.31
CA ASN A 658 -2.14 -6.81 -18.98
C ASN A 658 -1.75 -7.72 -20.17
N LEU A 659 -0.94 -7.22 -21.13
CA LEU A 659 -0.47 -8.02 -22.25
C LEU A 659 0.38 -9.18 -21.74
N PRO A 660 0.03 -10.45 -22.05
CA PRO A 660 0.73 -11.62 -21.50
C PRO A 660 2.24 -11.61 -21.74
N ASP A 661 2.69 -11.12 -22.89
CA ASP A 661 4.11 -11.05 -23.25
C ASP A 661 4.90 -10.15 -22.28
N HIS A 662 4.35 -9.01 -21.87
CA HIS A 662 4.97 -8.14 -20.88
C HIS A 662 5.13 -8.84 -19.52
N GLY A 663 4.06 -9.49 -19.05
CA GLY A 663 4.10 -10.25 -17.79
C GLY A 663 5.08 -11.43 -17.83
N ASN A 664 5.15 -12.14 -18.97
CA ASN A 664 6.09 -13.24 -19.17
C ASN A 664 7.54 -12.74 -19.18
N LEU A 665 7.82 -11.63 -19.87
CA LEU A 665 9.16 -11.01 -19.91
C LEU A 665 9.60 -10.58 -18.51
N LEU A 666 8.76 -9.85 -17.77
CA LEU A 666 9.04 -9.43 -16.39
C LEU A 666 9.29 -10.63 -15.47
N SER A 667 8.48 -11.68 -15.60
CA SER A 667 8.65 -12.93 -14.84
C SER A 667 9.98 -13.61 -15.14
N ASN A 668 10.36 -13.67 -16.40
CA ASN A 668 11.63 -14.28 -16.81
C ASN A 668 12.83 -13.48 -16.29
N ILE A 669 12.75 -12.15 -16.33
CA ILE A 669 13.77 -11.25 -15.76
C ILE A 669 13.96 -11.56 -14.27
N VAL A 670 12.88 -11.66 -13.50
CA VAL A 670 12.94 -11.96 -12.07
C VAL A 670 13.51 -13.38 -11.84
N ARG A 671 13.02 -14.38 -12.58
CA ARG A 671 13.51 -15.77 -12.45
C ARG A 671 14.99 -15.89 -12.76
N TRP A 672 15.47 -15.23 -13.79
CA TRP A 672 16.89 -15.18 -14.10
C TRP A 672 17.67 -14.49 -12.98
N SER A 673 17.21 -13.36 -12.45
CA SER A 673 17.90 -12.60 -11.41
C SER A 673 17.96 -13.34 -10.06
N VAL A 674 16.94 -14.14 -9.69
CA VAL A 674 16.92 -14.96 -8.46
C VAL A 674 17.84 -16.20 -8.56
N LYS A 675 18.31 -16.58 -9.75
CA LYS A 675 19.18 -17.75 -9.96
C LYS A 675 18.56 -19.09 -9.51
N GLY A 676 17.23 -19.22 -9.61
CA GLY A 676 16.49 -20.44 -9.27
C GLY A 676 16.29 -20.72 -7.77
N ASN A 677 16.74 -19.84 -6.89
CA ASN A 677 16.63 -20.04 -5.44
C ASN A 677 15.33 -19.44 -4.86
N PHE A 678 14.18 -19.98 -5.25
CA PHE A 678 12.89 -19.53 -4.73
C PHE A 678 12.49 -20.22 -3.41
N PRO A 679 11.94 -19.48 -2.44
CA PRO A 679 11.38 -20.07 -1.22
C PRO A 679 10.10 -20.88 -1.48
N LEU A 680 9.39 -20.56 -2.56
CA LEU A 680 8.12 -21.17 -2.94
C LEU A 680 8.04 -21.40 -4.44
N THR A 681 7.50 -22.56 -4.84
CA THR A 681 7.07 -22.83 -6.20
C THR A 681 5.68 -23.46 -6.17
N VAL A 682 4.73 -22.89 -6.92
CA VAL A 682 3.38 -23.42 -7.07
C VAL A 682 3.11 -23.62 -8.56
N GLN A 683 2.66 -24.82 -8.94
CA GLN A 683 2.35 -25.18 -10.34
C GLN A 683 0.91 -25.66 -10.43
N GLY A 684 0.24 -25.39 -11.54
CA GLY A 684 -1.13 -25.79 -11.82
C GLY A 684 -1.93 -24.67 -12.50
N PRO A 685 -3.24 -24.85 -12.71
CA PRO A 685 -4.09 -23.89 -13.39
C PRO A 685 -4.39 -22.64 -12.57
N GLY A 686 -4.98 -21.64 -13.22
CA GLY A 686 -5.57 -20.45 -12.62
C GLY A 686 -4.58 -19.35 -12.23
N LEU A 687 -5.12 -18.19 -11.91
CA LEU A 687 -4.43 -17.05 -11.33
C LEU A 687 -4.57 -17.12 -9.81
N VAL A 688 -3.45 -17.20 -9.10
CA VAL A 688 -3.44 -17.28 -7.63
C VAL A 688 -2.41 -16.33 -7.05
N ASP A 689 -2.77 -15.63 -5.96
CA ASP A 689 -1.79 -14.96 -5.11
C ASP A 689 -1.27 -15.94 -4.06
N CYS A 690 0.06 -16.02 -3.94
CA CYS A 690 0.76 -16.96 -3.06
C CYS A 690 1.62 -16.19 -2.07
N GLN A 691 1.28 -16.23 -0.79
CA GLN A 691 2.00 -15.50 0.25
C GLN A 691 2.49 -16.45 1.33
N LEU A 692 3.81 -16.48 1.53
CA LEU A 692 4.48 -17.36 2.47
C LEU A 692 4.93 -16.60 3.71
N TYR A 693 4.65 -17.14 4.87
CA TYR A 693 5.02 -16.60 6.18
C TYR A 693 5.71 -17.62 7.04
N GLN A 694 6.52 -17.14 7.98
CA GLN A 694 7.13 -17.92 9.05
C GLN A 694 6.56 -17.47 10.40
N GLN A 695 6.23 -18.44 11.24
CA GLN A 695 6.01 -18.31 12.68
C GLN A 695 6.97 -19.27 13.40
N SER A 696 7.03 -19.20 14.74
CA SER A 696 7.87 -20.12 15.52
C SER A 696 7.51 -21.59 15.22
N GLY A 697 8.48 -22.35 14.70
CA GLY A 697 8.36 -23.79 14.40
C GLY A 697 7.46 -24.16 13.22
N ARG A 698 7.00 -23.20 12.40
CA ARG A 698 6.12 -23.51 11.25
C ARG A 698 6.20 -22.49 10.12
N LEU A 699 5.81 -22.90 8.92
CA LEU A 699 5.49 -22.02 7.80
C LEU A 699 3.98 -21.98 7.57
N ILE A 700 3.50 -20.85 7.06
CA ILE A 700 2.11 -20.63 6.72
C ILE A 700 2.07 -20.08 5.29
N LEU A 701 1.38 -20.82 4.42
CA LEU A 701 1.21 -20.44 3.01
C LEU A 701 -0.26 -20.09 2.79
N HIS A 702 -0.52 -18.86 2.36
CA HIS A 702 -1.80 -18.42 1.82
C HIS A 702 -1.80 -18.59 0.31
N ILE A 703 -2.85 -19.19 -0.22
CA ILE A 703 -3.13 -19.23 -1.67
C ILE A 703 -4.54 -18.70 -1.85
N VAL A 704 -4.67 -17.56 -2.53
CA VAL A 704 -5.95 -16.91 -2.83
C VAL A 704 -6.24 -17.07 -4.32
N ASN A 705 -7.45 -17.55 -4.64
CA ASN A 705 -7.87 -17.82 -6.01
C ASN A 705 -8.44 -16.56 -6.67
N LEU A 706 -7.66 -15.91 -7.50
CA LEU A 706 -8.03 -14.71 -8.25
C LEU A 706 -8.64 -15.01 -9.63
N THR A 707 -8.77 -16.27 -10.01
CA THR A 707 -9.17 -16.68 -11.37
C THR A 707 -10.54 -16.15 -11.76
N SER A 708 -11.51 -16.20 -10.86
CA SER A 708 -12.87 -15.71 -11.11
C SER A 708 -12.91 -14.20 -11.36
N ALA A 709 -12.04 -13.43 -10.69
CA ALA A 709 -11.97 -11.97 -10.85
C ALA A 709 -11.45 -11.53 -12.23
N ALA A 710 -10.72 -12.39 -12.93
CA ALA A 710 -10.20 -12.12 -14.27
C ALA A 710 -11.25 -12.26 -15.39
N THR A 711 -12.43 -12.80 -15.10
CA THR A 711 -13.45 -13.11 -16.12
C THR A 711 -14.36 -11.95 -16.46
N TRP A 712 -14.55 -11.00 -15.55
CA TRP A 712 -15.43 -9.85 -15.72
C TRP A 712 -15.04 -8.65 -14.85
N ARG A 713 -15.64 -7.51 -15.09
CA ARG A 713 -15.50 -6.33 -14.23
C ARG A 713 -16.17 -6.55 -12.88
N GLN A 714 -15.84 -5.70 -11.90
CA GLN A 714 -16.51 -5.70 -10.60
C GLN A 714 -18.03 -5.36 -10.73
N PRO A 715 -18.87 -5.85 -9.83
CA PRO A 715 -18.55 -6.79 -8.76
C PRO A 715 -18.52 -8.25 -9.24
N LEU A 716 -17.73 -9.07 -8.54
CA LEU A 716 -17.70 -10.52 -8.72
C LEU A 716 -18.92 -11.16 -8.04
N ASP A 717 -19.65 -12.03 -8.72
CA ASP A 717 -20.87 -12.70 -8.24
C ASP A 717 -20.74 -14.22 -8.12
N GLU A 718 -19.74 -14.84 -8.77
CA GLU A 718 -19.51 -16.27 -8.76
C GLU A 718 -18.04 -16.63 -8.60
N LEU A 719 -17.76 -17.69 -7.85
CA LEU A 719 -16.41 -18.23 -7.65
C LEU A 719 -16.27 -19.56 -8.40
N MET A 720 -15.18 -19.70 -9.14
CA MET A 720 -14.81 -20.93 -9.85
C MET A 720 -13.65 -21.63 -9.13
N PRO A 721 -13.78 -22.90 -8.77
CA PRO A 721 -12.70 -23.64 -8.16
C PRO A 721 -11.56 -23.92 -9.14
N ILE A 722 -10.35 -23.92 -8.63
CA ILE A 722 -9.14 -24.26 -9.39
C ILE A 722 -8.37 -25.38 -8.72
N GLY A 723 -7.59 -26.12 -9.49
CA GLY A 723 -6.70 -27.19 -9.02
C GLY A 723 -6.54 -28.29 -10.06
N PRO A 724 -5.70 -29.31 -9.80
CA PRO A 724 -4.82 -29.42 -8.64
C PRO A 724 -3.64 -28.44 -8.70
N LEU A 725 -3.11 -28.03 -7.52
CA LEU A 725 -1.92 -27.22 -7.40
C LEU A 725 -0.79 -28.02 -6.74
N LYS A 726 0.35 -28.15 -7.42
CA LYS A 726 1.57 -28.77 -6.89
C LYS A 726 2.41 -27.69 -6.21
N VAL A 727 2.68 -27.88 -4.93
CA VAL A 727 3.37 -26.94 -4.06
C VAL A 727 4.73 -27.49 -3.65
N LYS A 728 5.77 -26.66 -3.77
CA LYS A 728 7.14 -26.95 -3.30
C LYS A 728 7.61 -25.76 -2.47
N VAL A 729 7.90 -25.99 -1.19
CA VAL A 729 8.30 -24.95 -0.23
C VAL A 729 9.66 -25.27 0.34
N LYS A 730 10.57 -24.29 0.37
CA LYS A 730 11.89 -24.41 1.00
C LYS A 730 11.74 -24.37 2.51
N MET A 731 12.28 -25.36 3.20
CA MET A 731 12.19 -25.47 4.66
C MET A 731 13.33 -24.73 5.34
N PRO A 732 13.06 -23.86 6.32
CA PRO A 732 14.08 -23.41 7.24
C PRO A 732 14.48 -24.54 8.17
N ALA A 733 15.67 -24.49 8.75
CA ALA A 733 16.20 -25.55 9.64
C ALA A 733 15.30 -25.85 10.85
N SER A 734 14.47 -24.91 11.25
CA SER A 734 13.54 -25.02 12.39
C SER A 734 12.22 -25.73 12.07
N VAL A 735 11.95 -26.12 10.81
CA VAL A 735 10.68 -26.71 10.36
C VAL A 735 10.96 -28.02 9.63
N SER A 736 10.34 -29.12 10.09
CA SER A 736 10.56 -30.44 9.50
C SER A 736 9.95 -30.61 8.11
N GLY A 737 8.85 -29.90 7.83
CA GLY A 737 8.11 -29.93 6.58
C GLY A 737 7.32 -31.24 6.33
N ARG A 738 7.22 -32.13 7.32
CA ARG A 738 6.59 -33.44 7.16
C ARG A 738 5.09 -33.43 7.38
N ASN A 739 4.63 -32.55 8.27
CA ASN A 739 3.21 -32.42 8.60
C ASN A 739 2.63 -31.21 7.92
N VAL A 740 1.69 -31.45 7.03
CA VAL A 740 1.01 -30.40 6.26
C VAL A 740 -0.48 -30.50 6.50
N ARG A 741 -1.11 -29.40 6.90
CA ARG A 741 -2.57 -29.32 7.07
C ARG A 741 -3.13 -28.05 6.48
N THR A 742 -4.38 -28.13 6.04
CA THR A 742 -5.15 -27.00 5.50
C THR A 742 -6.14 -26.48 6.54
N LEU A 743 -6.38 -25.18 6.55
CA LEU A 743 -7.29 -24.54 7.51
C LEU A 743 -8.69 -24.29 6.96
N VAL A 744 -8.86 -24.23 5.64
CA VAL A 744 -10.15 -24.03 4.98
C VAL A 744 -10.80 -25.38 4.68
N SER A 745 -10.14 -26.22 3.91
CA SER A 745 -10.62 -27.57 3.57
C SER A 745 -10.45 -28.59 4.71
N LYS A 746 -9.74 -28.23 5.79
CA LYS A 746 -9.52 -29.05 7.01
C LYS A 746 -8.93 -30.44 6.73
N GLN A 747 -8.01 -30.53 5.78
CA GLN A 747 -7.35 -31.78 5.40
C GLN A 747 -5.98 -31.91 6.04
N ASN A 748 -5.60 -33.12 6.44
CA ASN A 748 -4.21 -33.47 6.70
C ASN A 748 -3.63 -34.09 5.42
N ILE A 749 -2.62 -33.44 4.88
CA ILE A 749 -1.96 -33.88 3.66
C ILE A 749 -0.68 -34.60 4.07
N ALA A 750 -0.57 -35.86 3.69
CA ALA A 750 0.71 -36.56 3.82
C ALA A 750 1.73 -35.78 2.97
N ALA A 751 2.76 -35.22 3.61
CA ALA A 751 3.82 -34.56 2.88
C ALA A 751 4.52 -35.62 2.04
N ALA A 752 4.32 -35.55 0.74
CA ALA A 752 4.71 -36.63 -0.17
C ALA A 752 6.22 -36.77 -0.24
N ASN A 753 7.01 -35.71 -0.03
CA ASN A 753 8.47 -35.80 -0.13
C ASN A 753 9.16 -34.60 0.51
N VAL A 754 9.99 -34.83 1.51
CA VAL A 754 10.95 -33.84 2.01
C VAL A 754 12.32 -34.22 1.44
N ALA A 755 12.69 -33.61 0.32
CA ALA A 755 13.95 -33.87 -0.36
C ALA A 755 14.70 -32.56 -0.61
N ASN A 756 16.01 -32.56 -0.42
CA ASN A 756 16.91 -31.44 -0.68
C ASN A 756 16.47 -30.12 0.02
N GLY A 757 15.92 -30.22 1.24
CA GLY A 757 15.45 -29.05 2.01
C GLY A 757 14.12 -28.46 1.55
N TYR A 758 13.34 -29.20 0.75
CA TYR A 758 11.99 -28.79 0.31
C TYR A 758 10.92 -29.78 0.75
N SER A 759 9.77 -29.26 1.19
CA SER A 759 8.52 -30.02 1.35
C SER A 759 7.69 -29.89 0.07
N GLN A 760 7.13 -31.02 -0.42
CA GLN A 760 6.35 -31.07 -1.65
C GLN A 760 5.03 -31.77 -1.39
N PHE A 761 3.94 -31.16 -1.83
CA PHE A 761 2.57 -31.68 -1.67
C PHE A 761 1.63 -31.12 -2.74
N GLU A 762 0.42 -31.65 -2.80
CA GLU A 762 -0.61 -31.23 -3.73
C GLU A 762 -1.88 -30.75 -3.02
N ILE A 763 -2.44 -29.63 -3.48
CA ILE A 763 -3.76 -29.12 -3.09
C ILE A 763 -4.73 -29.45 -4.23
N LYS A 764 -5.73 -30.27 -3.93
CA LYS A 764 -6.65 -30.79 -4.95
C LYS A 764 -7.53 -29.72 -5.59
N SER A 765 -8.07 -28.82 -4.77
CA SER A 765 -8.98 -27.76 -5.23
C SER A 765 -9.03 -26.60 -4.26
N ILE A 766 -9.18 -25.38 -4.79
CA ILE A 766 -9.37 -24.16 -4.00
C ILE A 766 -10.53 -23.39 -4.65
N LEU A 767 -11.58 -23.09 -3.88
CA LEU A 767 -12.70 -22.28 -4.35
C LEU A 767 -12.34 -20.79 -4.29
N ASP A 768 -12.08 -20.25 -3.11
CA ASP A 768 -11.72 -18.87 -2.86
C ASP A 768 -10.28 -18.74 -2.32
N HIS A 769 -9.95 -19.46 -1.26
CA HIS A 769 -8.60 -19.46 -0.68
C HIS A 769 -8.30 -20.78 0.04
N GLU A 770 -7.03 -20.99 0.30
CA GLU A 770 -6.57 -22.01 1.24
C GLU A 770 -5.40 -21.47 2.08
N VAL A 771 -5.36 -21.85 3.34
CA VAL A 771 -4.24 -21.56 4.24
C VAL A 771 -3.62 -22.87 4.69
N ILE A 772 -2.35 -23.05 4.35
CA ILE A 772 -1.62 -24.27 4.56
C ILE A 772 -0.60 -24.05 5.67
N VAL A 773 -0.67 -24.87 6.72
CA VAL A 773 0.27 -24.89 7.84
C VAL A 773 1.23 -26.06 7.65
N ILE A 774 2.53 -25.76 7.63
CA ILE A 774 3.62 -26.73 7.41
C ILE A 774 4.50 -26.74 8.66
N VAL A 775 4.64 -27.92 9.30
CA VAL A 775 5.35 -28.09 10.58
C VAL A 775 6.52 -29.08 10.45
#